data_ebd75ae8cbdd1793ce853a564460f79c
#
_entry.id   ebd75ae8cbdd1793ce853a564460f79c
#
_cell.length_a   1.000
_cell.length_b   1.000
_cell.length_c   1.000
_cell.angle_alpha   90.00
_cell.angle_beta   90.00
_cell.angle_gamma   90.00
#
_symmetry.space_group_name_H-M   'P 1'
#
loop_
_entity.id
_entity.type
_entity.pdbx_description
1 polymer ?
#
loop_
_entity_poly.entity_id
_entity_poly.type
_entity_poly.pdbx_seq_one_letter_code
_entity_poly.pdbx_strand_id
1 'polypeptide(L)'
;MAKLNSNSLSGLLILACVVVFALLASSHRSLPDAVGQSASAETFSSGRALKHLEVIARAPHPIGSAEHAAVREYIMRELQALGVTPQVQKTTVVSTRRGSSVVAATVENIVARLGGTNSRQAVLLMSHYDSVPTAPGASDNGAGVASLLETLRALKSGAPLKNDVILLFTDGEENGLLGATAFVREHPWAKDAGVVINFEARGNSGPSIMFETSDHNGWLIGEFAKAAPYPVANSLSYDLYKLLPNDTDFTIMREAGLSGLNFAFIEGLTNYHSRLDSVANLNERSLQHHGSYALALSRHFGSLDELGKKERNAVYFNTPGSVLIRYSSVLIIPLVVIVAVVFVAVMIYGLRKKFLTKRGIALGFLACLLNIVIVAGVSYLLWYLISTSNNVYGKMPFGDIYNSRFYLAGFTALTIALVSFLYMLLRKKTSAENIMVGGLGWWLIILVLSGLFLPGGSYLFTWPLLFSLGGLAAAFALKKEQSLSPGLAAVLALCMLPGVVLFVPLIEQIFVALTVNLIWATMILVVLLLWLLIPLLELLVSRHRWLLTGVMLAASFALIGVGGLTAGFDRNHPEPYHLVYGLDADANQAVWASVSGRADKWSKDFFPEGARRTALNQYYYKYPGTFLVGSAPVVMLPVPVVNLVKDETTEGGQRILRLRIEGTAGMSSVFVNVSSEAKTRRASVNDKQIETDAPPGRFQFGTDWGMRYYVPQAGGTELVLEMESRASVKVQVVGLSYGLPDVPNIPVRARPDDMMPAPYLNSDSTMVAKTFSFE
;
A
#
# COMPACT_ATOMS: atom_id res chain seq x y z
N MET A 1 26.77 38.28 -28.57
CA MET A 1 26.60 37.59 -27.26
C MET A 1 26.16 38.63 -26.25
N ALA A 2 24.87 38.57 -25.81
CA ALA A 2 24.34 39.50 -24.79
C ALA A 2 25.03 39.17 -23.45
N LYS A 3 25.71 40.15 -22.83
CA LYS A 3 26.26 40.01 -21.48
C LYS A 3 25.13 39.66 -20.52
N LEU A 4 25.17 38.47 -19.96
CA LEU A 4 24.28 38.05 -18.88
C LEU A 4 24.48 39.02 -17.70
N ASN A 5 23.43 39.71 -17.30
CA ASN A 5 23.47 40.54 -16.07
C ASN A 5 23.71 39.63 -14.86
N SER A 6 24.45 40.10 -13.86
CA SER A 6 24.78 39.40 -12.62
C SER A 6 23.58 38.69 -11.97
N ASN A 7 22.41 39.31 -11.99
CA ASN A 7 21.16 38.69 -11.48
C ASN A 7 20.67 37.49 -12.29
N SER A 8 20.88 37.47 -13.60
CA SER A 8 20.50 36.35 -14.47
C SER A 8 21.41 35.15 -14.25
N LEU A 9 22.71 35.37 -14.07
CA LEU A 9 23.65 34.31 -13.76
C LEU A 9 23.38 33.70 -12.39
N SER A 10 23.12 34.54 -11.38
CA SER A 10 22.76 34.06 -10.03
C SER A 10 21.47 33.23 -10.03
N GLY A 11 20.45 33.66 -10.81
CA GLY A 11 19.19 32.88 -10.95
C GLY A 11 19.42 31.52 -11.60
N LEU A 12 20.24 31.44 -12.64
CA LEU A 12 20.59 30.17 -13.29
C LEU A 12 21.40 29.25 -12.36
N LEU A 13 22.31 29.80 -11.56
CA LEU A 13 23.09 29.04 -10.58
C LEU A 13 22.18 28.46 -9.48
N ILE A 14 21.25 29.27 -8.96
CA ILE A 14 20.26 28.77 -7.96
C ILE A 14 19.39 27.69 -8.56
N LEU A 15 18.89 27.86 -9.78
CA LEU A 15 18.10 26.86 -10.48
C LEU A 15 18.90 25.57 -10.67
N ALA A 16 20.15 25.67 -11.13
CA ALA A 16 21.03 24.51 -11.27
C ALA A 16 21.24 23.79 -9.93
N CYS A 17 21.51 24.51 -8.86
CA CYS A 17 21.58 23.94 -7.51
C CYS A 17 20.28 23.21 -7.11
N VAL A 18 19.13 23.85 -7.28
CA VAL A 18 17.83 23.24 -6.94
C VAL A 18 17.60 21.96 -7.74
N VAL A 19 17.89 21.96 -9.06
CA VAL A 19 17.77 20.79 -9.92
C VAL A 19 18.73 19.68 -9.49
N VAL A 20 19.99 20.00 -9.24
CA VAL A 20 21.01 19.02 -8.79
C VAL A 20 20.57 18.40 -7.46
N PHE A 21 20.11 19.20 -6.50
CA PHE A 21 19.65 18.67 -5.21
C PHE A 21 18.33 17.93 -5.31
N ALA A 22 17.44 18.28 -6.23
CA ALA A 22 16.25 17.48 -6.52
C ALA A 22 16.63 16.09 -7.06
N LEU A 23 17.58 16.02 -8.00
CA LEU A 23 18.09 14.75 -8.52
C LEU A 23 18.83 13.94 -7.43
N LEU A 24 19.65 14.59 -6.61
CA LEU A 24 20.31 13.94 -5.47
C LEU A 24 19.29 13.47 -4.42
N ALA A 25 18.24 14.23 -4.18
CA ALA A 25 17.18 13.83 -3.25
C ALA A 25 16.44 12.59 -3.74
N SER A 26 16.21 12.46 -5.05
CA SER A 26 15.62 11.25 -5.63
C SER A 26 16.61 10.07 -5.67
N SER A 27 17.93 10.33 -5.64
CA SER A 27 18.95 9.27 -5.72
C SER A 27 19.04 8.38 -4.49
N HIS A 28 18.59 8.82 -3.30
CA HIS A 28 18.52 7.93 -2.11
C HIS A 28 17.51 6.78 -2.28
N ARG A 29 16.60 6.91 -3.25
CA ARG A 29 15.70 5.85 -3.69
C ARG A 29 16.31 4.95 -4.77
N SER A 30 17.58 5.17 -5.13
CA SER A 30 18.25 4.28 -6.08
C SER A 30 18.43 2.91 -5.47
N LEU A 31 18.00 1.92 -6.23
CA LEU A 31 18.08 0.52 -5.83
C LEU A 31 19.54 0.06 -5.81
N PRO A 32 19.91 -0.86 -4.90
CA PRO A 32 21.19 -1.56 -4.99
C PRO A 32 21.30 -2.28 -6.33
N ASP A 33 22.50 -2.52 -6.78
CA ASP A 33 22.70 -3.32 -7.99
C ASP A 33 22.34 -4.77 -7.71
N ALA A 34 21.78 -5.45 -8.72
CA ALA A 34 21.49 -6.86 -8.65
C ALA A 34 22.78 -7.69 -8.47
N VAL A 35 22.74 -8.68 -7.62
CA VAL A 35 23.88 -9.55 -7.29
C VAL A 35 23.68 -10.92 -7.92
N GLY A 36 24.57 -11.29 -8.83
CA GLY A 36 24.49 -12.56 -9.57
C GLY A 36 24.70 -13.80 -8.70
N GLN A 37 24.39 -14.98 -9.24
CA GLN A 37 24.43 -16.27 -8.54
C GLN A 37 25.82 -16.66 -8.04
N SER A 38 26.89 -16.21 -8.71
CA SER A 38 28.30 -16.51 -8.36
C SER A 38 28.85 -15.70 -7.19
N ALA A 39 28.06 -14.81 -6.60
CA ALA A 39 28.48 -14.01 -5.44
C ALA A 39 28.85 -14.90 -4.24
N SER A 40 29.66 -14.34 -3.31
CA SER A 40 30.06 -15.00 -2.06
C SER A 40 28.89 -15.69 -1.36
N ALA A 41 29.16 -16.83 -0.75
CA ALA A 41 28.16 -17.60 -0.02
C ALA A 41 27.52 -16.83 1.14
N GLU A 42 28.21 -15.87 1.75
CA GLU A 42 27.70 -15.05 2.83
C GLU A 42 26.89 -13.84 2.35
N THR A 43 26.82 -13.58 1.05
CA THR A 43 26.14 -12.42 0.47
C THR A 43 24.75 -12.83 0.00
N PHE A 44 23.75 -11.99 0.21
CA PHE A 44 22.44 -12.15 -0.44
C PHE A 44 22.59 -11.92 -1.94
N SER A 45 22.02 -12.80 -2.74
CA SER A 45 22.04 -12.72 -4.21
C SER A 45 20.62 -12.77 -4.76
N SER A 46 20.19 -11.69 -5.42
CA SER A 46 18.93 -11.67 -6.18
C SER A 46 18.90 -12.75 -7.27
N GLY A 47 20.03 -13.01 -7.91
CA GLY A 47 20.13 -14.06 -8.93
C GLY A 47 19.89 -15.47 -8.38
N ARG A 48 20.24 -15.77 -7.11
CA ARG A 48 19.86 -17.02 -6.45
C ARG A 48 18.40 -16.98 -5.98
N ALA A 49 17.94 -15.87 -5.43
CA ALA A 49 16.56 -15.69 -5.01
C ALA A 49 15.56 -15.83 -6.17
N LEU A 50 15.91 -15.36 -7.38
CA LEU A 50 15.10 -15.53 -8.59
C LEU A 50 14.83 -17.00 -8.91
N LYS A 51 15.75 -17.94 -8.59
CA LYS A 51 15.51 -19.37 -8.80
C LYS A 51 14.37 -19.93 -7.96
N HIS A 52 14.21 -19.40 -6.75
CA HIS A 52 13.05 -19.73 -5.93
C HIS A 52 11.76 -19.19 -6.55
N LEU A 53 11.79 -17.96 -7.08
CA LEU A 53 10.64 -17.34 -7.72
C LEU A 53 10.19 -18.04 -9.00
N GLU A 54 11.12 -18.56 -9.82
CA GLU A 54 10.81 -19.36 -11.01
C GLU A 54 9.93 -20.59 -10.67
N VAL A 55 10.01 -21.07 -9.43
CA VAL A 55 9.19 -22.19 -8.95
C VAL A 55 7.93 -21.69 -8.24
N ILE A 56 8.06 -20.76 -7.31
CA ILE A 56 6.97 -20.27 -6.45
C ILE A 56 5.90 -19.55 -7.29
N ALA A 57 6.33 -18.62 -8.15
CA ALA A 57 5.45 -17.78 -8.94
C ALA A 57 5.21 -18.30 -10.36
N ARG A 58 5.25 -19.64 -10.53
CA ARG A 58 4.97 -20.30 -11.80
C ARG A 58 3.52 -20.12 -12.24
N ALA A 59 2.61 -20.16 -11.30
CA ALA A 59 1.18 -19.98 -11.48
C ALA A 59 0.54 -19.38 -10.22
N PRO A 60 -0.67 -18.85 -10.31
CA PRO A 60 -1.43 -18.44 -9.14
C PRO A 60 -1.58 -19.58 -8.13
N HIS A 61 -1.30 -19.30 -6.87
CA HIS A 61 -1.31 -20.28 -5.79
C HIS A 61 -2.12 -19.78 -4.57
N PRO A 62 -3.41 -19.48 -4.79
CA PRO A 62 -4.26 -19.05 -3.68
C PRO A 62 -4.50 -20.19 -2.70
N ILE A 63 -4.79 -19.85 -1.46
CA ILE A 63 -5.05 -20.80 -0.37
C ILE A 63 -5.95 -21.96 -0.84
N GLY A 64 -5.57 -23.20 -0.55
CA GLY A 64 -6.33 -24.40 -0.88
C GLY A 64 -6.23 -24.90 -2.32
N SER A 65 -5.48 -24.24 -3.20
CA SER A 65 -5.20 -24.72 -4.55
C SER A 65 -4.11 -25.79 -4.56
N ALA A 66 -4.04 -26.58 -5.63
CA ALA A 66 -2.96 -27.57 -5.82
C ALA A 66 -1.59 -26.89 -5.94
N GLU A 67 -1.52 -25.73 -6.60
CA GLU A 67 -0.29 -24.95 -6.70
C GLU A 67 0.17 -24.43 -5.35
N HIS A 68 -0.76 -24.00 -4.48
CA HIS A 68 -0.44 -23.60 -3.10
C HIS A 68 0.19 -24.75 -2.30
N ALA A 69 -0.36 -25.97 -2.41
CA ALA A 69 0.25 -27.14 -1.81
C ALA A 69 1.64 -27.43 -2.38
N ALA A 70 1.84 -27.28 -3.68
CA ALA A 70 3.14 -27.47 -4.33
C ALA A 70 4.19 -26.43 -3.87
N VAL A 71 3.77 -25.16 -3.68
CA VAL A 71 4.63 -24.09 -3.14
C VAL A 71 5.02 -24.41 -1.70
N ARG A 72 4.08 -24.81 -0.85
CA ARG A 72 4.35 -25.26 0.53
C ARG A 72 5.39 -26.38 0.56
N GLU A 73 5.20 -27.44 -0.24
CA GLU A 73 6.15 -28.55 -0.32
C GLU A 73 7.52 -28.12 -0.84
N TYR A 74 7.57 -27.16 -1.76
CA TYR A 74 8.82 -26.59 -2.24
C TYR A 74 9.56 -25.88 -1.10
N ILE A 75 8.90 -24.97 -0.38
CA ILE A 75 9.50 -24.24 0.76
C ILE A 75 10.02 -25.22 1.82
N MET A 76 9.22 -26.25 2.15
CA MET A 76 9.60 -27.28 3.11
C MET A 76 10.89 -28.02 2.69
N ARG A 77 11.00 -28.42 1.40
CA ARG A 77 12.19 -29.08 0.87
C ARG A 77 13.43 -28.18 0.89
N GLU A 78 13.28 -26.90 0.52
CA GLU A 78 14.40 -25.95 0.54
C GLU A 78 14.92 -25.73 1.96
N LEU A 79 14.03 -25.59 2.95
CA LEU A 79 14.42 -25.47 4.36
C LEU A 79 15.17 -26.73 4.83
N GLN A 80 14.68 -27.92 4.48
CA GLN A 80 15.33 -29.20 4.81
C GLN A 80 16.70 -29.33 4.13
N ALA A 81 16.80 -28.95 2.85
CA ALA A 81 18.07 -28.97 2.11
C ALA A 81 19.10 -28.01 2.74
N LEU A 82 18.64 -26.90 3.32
CA LEU A 82 19.47 -26.01 4.13
C LEU A 82 19.73 -26.54 5.54
N GLY A 83 19.30 -27.77 5.88
CA GLY A 83 19.54 -28.40 7.18
C GLY A 83 18.81 -27.70 8.33
N VAL A 84 17.63 -27.19 8.11
CA VAL A 84 16.71 -26.68 9.11
C VAL A 84 15.43 -27.53 9.05
N THR A 85 14.91 -27.92 10.21
CA THR A 85 13.69 -28.74 10.26
C THR A 85 12.46 -27.84 10.30
N PRO A 86 11.67 -27.73 9.21
CA PRO A 86 10.44 -26.98 9.24
C PRO A 86 9.32 -27.72 9.94
N GLN A 87 8.39 -26.98 10.50
CA GLN A 87 7.13 -27.46 11.09
C GLN A 87 5.97 -26.85 10.32
N VAL A 88 4.88 -27.61 10.16
CA VAL A 88 3.62 -27.08 9.62
C VAL A 88 2.66 -26.85 10.79
N GLN A 89 2.31 -25.60 11.04
CA GLN A 89 1.22 -25.27 11.94
C GLN A 89 -0.10 -25.32 11.18
N LYS A 90 -0.85 -26.41 11.37
CA LYS A 90 -2.18 -26.60 10.77
C LYS A 90 -3.26 -26.37 11.81
N THR A 91 -4.11 -25.36 11.58
CA THR A 91 -5.23 -25.02 12.49
C THR A 91 -6.36 -24.28 11.78
N THR A 92 -7.57 -24.35 12.33
CA THR A 92 -8.68 -23.50 11.89
C THR A 92 -8.59 -22.14 12.56
N VAL A 93 -8.69 -21.08 11.77
CA VAL A 93 -8.68 -19.69 12.22
C VAL A 93 -9.97 -19.00 11.82
N VAL A 94 -10.49 -18.16 12.70
CA VAL A 94 -11.66 -17.31 12.47
C VAL A 94 -11.28 -15.86 12.69
N SER A 95 -11.66 -15.00 11.76
CA SER A 95 -11.42 -13.56 11.79
C SER A 95 -12.71 -12.79 11.51
N THR A 96 -12.95 -11.75 12.31
CA THR A 96 -14.08 -10.81 12.15
C THR A 96 -13.59 -9.41 11.76
N ARG A 97 -12.31 -9.26 11.36
CA ARG A 97 -11.66 -7.97 11.10
C ARG A 97 -12.22 -7.21 9.89
N ARG A 98 -12.65 -7.93 8.85
CA ARG A 98 -13.10 -7.33 7.58
C ARG A 98 -14.59 -6.97 7.56
N GLY A 99 -15.12 -6.33 8.60
CA GLY A 99 -16.42 -5.67 8.56
C GLY A 99 -17.64 -6.57 8.77
N SER A 100 -18.55 -6.67 7.81
CA SER A 100 -19.90 -7.26 7.98
C SER A 100 -19.97 -8.79 7.83
N SER A 101 -18.86 -9.47 7.57
CA SER A 101 -18.82 -10.94 7.41
C SER A 101 -17.65 -11.58 8.16
N VAL A 102 -17.86 -12.83 8.56
CA VAL A 102 -16.83 -13.66 9.17
C VAL A 102 -15.98 -14.28 8.07
N VAL A 103 -14.68 -14.34 8.28
CA VAL A 103 -13.75 -15.09 7.42
C VAL A 103 -13.11 -16.20 8.26
N ALA A 104 -13.06 -17.40 7.73
CA ALA A 104 -12.40 -18.52 8.39
C ALA A 104 -11.66 -19.39 7.37
N ALA A 105 -10.62 -20.08 7.81
CA ALA A 105 -9.89 -21.05 7.00
C ALA A 105 -9.20 -22.09 7.87
N THR A 106 -8.85 -23.22 7.26
CA THR A 106 -7.79 -24.09 7.79
C THR A 106 -6.48 -23.66 7.16
N VAL A 107 -5.62 -23.00 7.93
CA VAL A 107 -4.31 -22.52 7.50
C VAL A 107 -3.19 -23.51 7.78
N GLU A 108 -2.13 -23.48 6.98
CA GLU A 108 -0.95 -24.33 7.08
C GLU A 108 0.33 -23.48 7.05
N ASN A 109 0.61 -22.73 8.12
CA ASN A 109 1.85 -21.95 8.24
C ASN A 109 3.08 -22.87 8.25
N ILE A 110 4.16 -22.43 7.57
CA ILE A 110 5.46 -23.09 7.66
C ILE A 110 6.32 -22.31 8.64
N VAL A 111 6.85 -22.97 9.65
CA VAL A 111 7.69 -22.36 10.68
C VAL A 111 8.99 -23.12 10.78
N ALA A 112 10.12 -22.41 10.74
CA ALA A 112 11.45 -22.99 10.88
C ALA A 112 12.31 -22.16 11.83
N ARG A 113 13.27 -22.78 12.51
CA ARG A 113 14.11 -22.10 13.50
C ARG A 113 15.58 -22.44 13.27
N LEU A 114 16.39 -21.41 13.04
CA LEU A 114 17.84 -21.48 13.06
C LEU A 114 18.31 -21.12 14.47
N GLY A 115 18.92 -22.07 15.18
CA GLY A 115 19.38 -21.87 16.54
C GLY A 115 20.57 -20.92 16.62
N GLY A 116 20.53 -20.03 17.57
CA GLY A 116 21.64 -19.16 17.99
C GLY A 116 22.51 -19.79 19.08
N THR A 117 23.56 -19.09 19.47
CA THR A 117 24.50 -19.55 20.52
C THR A 117 23.97 -19.23 21.94
N ASN A 118 22.99 -18.35 22.10
CA ASN A 118 22.36 -17.97 23.36
C ASN A 118 20.86 -17.67 23.16
N SER A 119 20.07 -18.73 22.98
CA SER A 119 18.67 -18.72 22.55
C SER A 119 17.69 -18.19 23.62
N ARG A 120 17.81 -16.92 24.03
CA ARG A 120 16.86 -16.27 24.93
C ARG A 120 15.70 -15.59 24.19
N GLN A 121 15.96 -15.07 22.99
CA GLN A 121 15.01 -14.36 22.15
C GLN A 121 15.29 -14.72 20.68
N ALA A 122 14.35 -14.41 19.79
CA ALA A 122 14.49 -14.67 18.38
C ALA A 122 14.21 -13.43 17.53
N VAL A 123 14.88 -13.35 16.38
CA VAL A 123 14.50 -12.49 15.26
C VAL A 123 13.51 -13.26 14.42
N LEU A 124 12.29 -12.77 14.28
CA LEU A 124 11.24 -13.35 13.45
C LEU A 124 11.24 -12.69 12.07
N LEU A 125 11.64 -13.46 11.06
CA LEU A 125 11.50 -13.08 9.64
C LEU A 125 10.19 -13.65 9.12
N MET A 126 9.35 -12.84 8.48
CA MET A 126 8.07 -13.33 7.98
C MET A 126 7.71 -12.79 6.60
N SER A 127 6.92 -13.59 5.87
CA SER A 127 6.32 -13.29 4.59
C SER A 127 5.21 -14.30 4.33
N HIS A 128 4.12 -13.92 3.67
CA HIS A 128 3.10 -14.89 3.27
C HIS A 128 3.50 -15.64 1.99
N TYR A 129 2.97 -16.86 1.82
CA TYR A 129 3.27 -17.69 0.68
C TYR A 129 2.05 -18.03 -0.19
N ASP A 130 0.88 -17.52 0.17
CA ASP A 130 -0.30 -17.56 -0.68
C ASP A 130 -0.31 -16.38 -1.65
N SER A 131 -1.02 -16.51 -2.77
CA SER A 131 -1.27 -15.44 -3.72
C SER A 131 -2.77 -15.27 -3.96
N VAL A 132 -3.18 -14.17 -4.59
CA VAL A 132 -4.54 -14.04 -5.11
C VAL A 132 -4.76 -14.94 -6.33
N PRO A 133 -6.02 -15.34 -6.65
CA PRO A 133 -6.29 -16.24 -7.77
C PRO A 133 -5.91 -15.70 -9.15
N THR A 134 -5.76 -14.38 -9.28
CA THR A 134 -5.51 -13.68 -10.53
C THR A 134 -4.05 -13.35 -10.78
N ALA A 135 -3.16 -13.64 -9.81
CA ALA A 135 -1.75 -13.28 -9.86
C ALA A 135 -0.84 -14.48 -9.56
N PRO A 136 0.25 -14.67 -10.33
CA PRO A 136 1.31 -15.61 -9.96
C PRO A 136 2.00 -15.28 -8.64
N GLY A 137 1.92 -14.03 -8.15
CA GLY A 137 2.47 -13.63 -6.86
C GLY A 137 4.00 -13.58 -6.84
N ALA A 138 4.65 -13.12 -7.90
CA ALA A 138 6.11 -13.01 -7.93
C ALA A 138 6.63 -11.94 -6.98
N SER A 139 5.92 -10.81 -6.93
CA SER A 139 6.21 -9.72 -6.00
C SER A 139 5.47 -9.95 -4.69
N ASP A 140 4.19 -10.23 -4.78
CA ASP A 140 3.24 -10.35 -3.68
C ASP A 140 2.79 -11.81 -3.49
N ASN A 141 3.46 -12.65 -2.60
CA ASN A 141 4.63 -12.24 -1.83
C ASN A 141 5.81 -13.21 -2.04
N GLY A 142 5.93 -13.75 -3.25
CA GLY A 142 7.05 -14.62 -3.62
C GLY A 142 8.41 -13.97 -3.38
N ALA A 143 8.53 -12.65 -3.60
CA ALA A 143 9.77 -11.90 -3.36
C ALA A 143 10.19 -11.94 -1.89
N GLY A 144 9.23 -11.82 -0.97
CA GLY A 144 9.47 -11.99 0.46
C GLY A 144 9.92 -13.41 0.79
N VAL A 145 9.19 -14.43 0.29
CA VAL A 145 9.52 -15.85 0.49
C VAL A 145 10.94 -16.16 -0.01
N ALA A 146 11.27 -15.75 -1.24
CA ALA A 146 12.60 -15.97 -1.83
C ALA A 146 13.69 -15.22 -1.05
N SER A 147 13.38 -14.02 -0.52
CA SER A 147 14.30 -13.27 0.32
C SER A 147 14.59 -13.98 1.64
N LEU A 148 13.59 -14.61 2.25
CA LEU A 148 13.79 -15.37 3.48
C LEU A 148 14.64 -16.64 3.24
N LEU A 149 14.36 -17.40 2.18
CA LEU A 149 15.09 -18.62 1.84
C LEU A 149 16.57 -18.33 1.54
N GLU A 150 16.85 -17.33 0.69
CA GLU A 150 18.23 -16.95 0.36
C GLU A 150 18.95 -16.31 1.55
N THR A 151 18.24 -15.57 2.42
CA THR A 151 18.78 -15.06 3.68
C THR A 151 19.20 -16.20 4.61
N LEU A 152 18.37 -17.22 4.78
CA LEU A 152 18.72 -18.41 5.56
C LEU A 152 19.98 -19.08 5.03
N ARG A 153 20.07 -19.28 3.70
CA ARG A 153 21.26 -19.84 3.05
C ARG A 153 22.52 -19.01 3.39
N ALA A 154 22.43 -17.68 3.29
CA ALA A 154 23.55 -16.78 3.56
C ALA A 154 23.94 -16.75 5.05
N LEU A 155 22.98 -16.83 5.96
CA LEU A 155 23.22 -16.90 7.41
C LEU A 155 23.96 -18.20 7.78
N LYS A 156 23.57 -19.31 7.19
CA LYS A 156 24.22 -20.62 7.42
C LYS A 156 25.64 -20.71 6.88
N SER A 157 26.01 -19.87 5.94
CA SER A 157 27.37 -19.79 5.39
C SER A 157 28.28 -18.87 6.24
N GLY A 158 27.73 -18.09 7.16
CA GLY A 158 28.45 -17.16 8.01
C GLY A 158 28.67 -17.68 9.44
N ALA A 159 29.16 -16.79 10.30
CA ALA A 159 29.33 -17.08 11.73
C ALA A 159 27.94 -17.27 12.42
N PRO A 160 27.83 -18.19 13.39
CA PRO A 160 26.61 -18.35 14.17
C PRO A 160 26.18 -17.06 14.85
N LEU A 161 24.88 -16.80 14.83
CA LEU A 161 24.29 -15.66 15.52
C LEU A 161 24.14 -15.94 17.04
N LYS A 162 23.96 -14.91 17.83
CA LYS A 162 23.70 -15.04 19.25
C LYS A 162 22.24 -15.43 19.53
N ASN A 163 21.29 -14.72 18.91
CA ASN A 163 19.87 -14.99 19.01
C ASN A 163 19.42 -15.96 17.92
N ASP A 164 18.35 -16.67 18.19
CA ASP A 164 17.69 -17.51 17.16
C ASP A 164 17.12 -16.66 16.05
N VAL A 165 16.95 -17.28 14.87
CA VAL A 165 16.17 -16.73 13.77
C VAL A 165 15.01 -17.69 13.49
N ILE A 166 13.78 -17.17 13.62
CA ILE A 166 12.56 -17.86 13.24
C ILE A 166 12.17 -17.37 11.85
N LEU A 167 11.94 -18.30 10.93
CA LEU A 167 11.35 -18.04 9.63
C LEU A 167 9.89 -18.48 9.69
N LEU A 168 8.99 -17.55 9.38
CA LEU A 168 7.55 -17.79 9.33
C LEU A 168 7.04 -17.45 7.94
N PHE A 169 6.56 -18.48 7.24
CA PHE A 169 5.83 -18.33 5.99
C PHE A 169 4.35 -18.50 6.33
N THR A 170 3.62 -17.41 6.32
CA THR A 170 2.21 -17.37 6.70
C THR A 170 1.31 -17.79 5.55
N ASP A 171 0.17 -18.37 5.88
CA ASP A 171 -0.84 -18.84 4.95
C ASP A 171 -2.12 -18.00 5.06
N GLY A 172 -2.75 -17.68 3.94
CA GLY A 172 -4.03 -16.97 3.92
C GLY A 172 -3.96 -15.51 4.38
N GLU A 173 -2.87 -14.82 4.08
CA GLU A 173 -2.75 -13.38 4.27
C GLU A 173 -3.81 -12.65 3.45
N GLU A 174 -3.91 -12.97 2.16
CA GLU A 174 -4.83 -12.39 1.17
C GLU A 174 -6.31 -12.56 1.56
N ASN A 175 -6.58 -13.52 2.39
CA ASN A 175 -7.92 -13.86 2.85
C ASN A 175 -8.26 -13.29 4.24
N GLY A 176 -7.39 -12.49 4.84
CA GLY A 176 -7.65 -11.78 6.09
C GLY A 176 -6.65 -12.02 7.21
N LEU A 177 -5.36 -12.14 6.90
CA LEU A 177 -4.24 -12.26 7.83
C LEU A 177 -4.36 -13.51 8.73
N LEU A 178 -4.87 -14.60 8.14
CA LEU A 178 -5.30 -15.77 8.94
C LEU A 178 -4.09 -16.51 9.51
N GLY A 179 -3.02 -16.68 8.74
CA GLY A 179 -1.81 -17.35 9.18
C GLY A 179 -1.09 -16.62 10.31
N ALA A 180 -0.93 -15.31 10.19
CA ALA A 180 -0.35 -14.49 11.25
C ALA A 180 -1.19 -14.56 12.54
N THR A 181 -2.54 -14.53 12.40
CA THR A 181 -3.45 -14.69 13.51
C THR A 181 -3.27 -16.05 14.21
N ALA A 182 -3.16 -17.14 13.43
CA ALA A 182 -2.87 -18.48 13.94
C ALA A 182 -1.55 -18.53 14.72
N PHE A 183 -0.50 -17.96 14.13
CA PHE A 183 0.83 -17.99 14.74
C PHE A 183 0.84 -17.28 16.09
N VAL A 184 0.34 -16.06 16.14
CA VAL A 184 0.31 -15.26 17.37
C VAL A 184 -0.51 -15.90 18.47
N ARG A 185 -1.67 -16.47 18.13
CA ARG A 185 -2.59 -17.04 19.13
C ARG A 185 -2.17 -18.40 19.64
N GLU A 186 -1.56 -19.24 18.79
CA GLU A 186 -1.44 -20.67 19.09
C GLU A 186 -0.01 -21.21 19.02
N HIS A 187 0.90 -20.58 18.27
CA HIS A 187 2.26 -21.12 18.13
C HIS A 187 3.15 -20.75 19.31
N PRO A 188 3.81 -21.71 19.98
CA PRO A 188 4.61 -21.43 21.19
C PRO A 188 5.77 -20.45 20.93
N TRP A 189 6.37 -20.48 19.73
CA TRP A 189 7.49 -19.59 19.37
C TRP A 189 7.09 -18.12 19.14
N ALA A 190 5.81 -17.80 19.10
CA ALA A 190 5.38 -16.40 19.02
C ALA A 190 5.87 -15.59 20.22
N LYS A 191 5.99 -16.22 21.40
CA LYS A 191 6.48 -15.59 22.63
C LYS A 191 7.99 -15.35 22.64
N ASP A 192 8.73 -16.05 21.79
CA ASP A 192 10.19 -15.92 21.69
C ASP A 192 10.60 -14.74 20.81
N ALA A 193 9.68 -14.22 19.97
CA ALA A 193 9.95 -13.16 19.03
C ALA A 193 10.26 -11.83 19.74
N GLY A 194 11.52 -11.41 19.71
CA GLY A 194 11.96 -10.12 20.24
C GLY A 194 11.85 -8.98 19.23
N VAL A 195 12.09 -9.28 17.95
CA VAL A 195 11.91 -8.35 16.84
C VAL A 195 11.30 -9.10 15.64
N VAL A 196 10.30 -8.50 15.02
CA VAL A 196 9.64 -9.00 13.80
C VAL A 196 10.07 -8.18 12.59
N ILE A 197 10.40 -8.83 11.50
CA ILE A 197 10.77 -8.21 10.22
C ILE A 197 9.88 -8.85 9.15
N ASN A 198 8.91 -8.07 8.66
CA ASN A 198 7.96 -8.50 7.64
C ASN A 198 8.32 -7.92 6.27
N PHE A 199 8.15 -8.73 5.23
CA PHE A 199 8.37 -8.32 3.85
C PHE A 199 7.10 -8.49 3.04
N GLU A 200 6.75 -7.45 2.29
CA GLU A 200 5.52 -7.28 1.53
C GLU A 200 5.77 -6.64 0.17
N ALA A 201 4.75 -6.65 -0.68
CA ALA A 201 4.75 -5.87 -1.90
C ALA A 201 3.35 -5.33 -2.23
N ARG A 202 3.31 -4.15 -2.85
CA ARG A 202 2.09 -3.55 -3.44
C ARG A 202 2.36 -3.07 -4.85
N GLY A 203 3.17 -3.79 -5.58
CA GLY A 203 3.65 -3.49 -6.92
C GLY A 203 4.77 -4.45 -7.27
N ASN A 204 5.55 -4.15 -8.31
CA ASN A 204 6.62 -5.04 -8.77
C ASN A 204 7.99 -4.37 -8.86
N SER A 205 8.11 -3.15 -8.37
CA SER A 205 9.34 -2.35 -8.51
C SER A 205 9.46 -1.27 -7.45
N GLY A 206 10.57 -0.53 -7.50
CA GLY A 206 10.89 0.55 -6.58
C GLY A 206 11.66 0.08 -5.34
N PRO A 207 12.08 1.01 -4.50
CA PRO A 207 12.82 0.69 -3.28
C PRO A 207 11.96 -0.07 -2.28
N SER A 208 12.58 -0.99 -1.55
CA SER A 208 12.00 -1.58 -0.34
C SER A 208 11.91 -0.51 0.74
N ILE A 209 10.72 -0.02 1.00
CA ILE A 209 10.46 1.06 1.95
C ILE A 209 10.07 0.44 3.29
N MET A 210 10.75 0.82 4.36
CA MET A 210 10.25 0.56 5.72
C MET A 210 9.13 1.55 5.99
N PHE A 211 7.89 1.14 5.72
CA PHE A 211 6.70 2.00 5.73
C PHE A 211 5.92 1.94 7.04
N GLU A 212 6.09 0.85 7.80
CA GLU A 212 5.40 0.64 9.06
C GLU A 212 6.35 0.08 10.13
N THR A 213 6.10 0.40 11.38
CA THR A 213 6.82 -0.09 12.55
C THR A 213 5.88 -0.22 13.74
N SER A 214 6.32 -0.90 14.80
CA SER A 214 5.59 -0.93 16.08
C SER A 214 5.66 0.42 16.81
N ASP A 215 4.76 0.66 17.76
CA ASP A 215 4.84 1.81 18.66
C ASP A 215 6.02 1.66 19.64
N HIS A 216 6.44 2.78 20.22
CA HIS A 216 7.64 2.87 21.09
C HIS A 216 8.92 2.47 20.35
N ASN A 217 9.08 2.96 19.12
CA ASN A 217 10.06 2.51 18.13
C ASN A 217 11.44 3.18 18.21
N GLY A 218 11.72 4.05 19.18
CA GLY A 218 12.97 4.84 19.21
C GLY A 218 14.24 3.99 19.14
N TRP A 219 14.33 2.94 19.97
CA TRP A 219 15.41 1.96 19.92
C TRP A 219 15.46 1.23 18.57
N LEU A 220 14.32 0.70 18.12
CA LEU A 220 14.20 -0.09 16.89
C LEU A 220 14.67 0.69 15.66
N ILE A 221 14.23 1.94 15.51
CA ILE A 221 14.69 2.84 14.45
C ILE A 221 16.18 3.16 14.60
N GLY A 222 16.68 3.23 15.84
CA GLY A 222 18.09 3.38 16.11
C GLY A 222 18.93 2.23 15.59
N GLU A 223 18.50 1.00 15.83
CA GLU A 223 19.18 -0.19 15.36
C GLU A 223 19.01 -0.38 13.83
N PHE A 224 17.83 -0.09 13.28
CA PHE A 224 17.62 -0.05 11.83
C PHE A 224 18.59 0.92 11.13
N ALA A 225 18.75 2.13 11.65
CA ALA A 225 19.65 3.13 11.05
C ALA A 225 21.13 2.70 11.07
N LYS A 226 21.54 1.84 12.01
CA LYS A 226 22.90 1.28 12.08
C LYS A 226 23.11 0.12 11.11
N ALA A 227 22.07 -0.67 10.89
CA ALA A 227 22.18 -1.97 10.21
C ALA A 227 21.77 -1.93 8.74
N ALA A 228 20.80 -1.11 8.37
CA ALA A 228 20.24 -1.09 7.01
C ALA A 228 21.26 -0.55 5.99
N PRO A 229 21.62 -1.33 4.95
CA PRO A 229 22.68 -0.89 4.02
C PRO A 229 22.22 0.24 3.08
N TYR A 230 20.95 0.31 2.76
CA TYR A 230 20.36 1.31 1.86
C TYR A 230 19.02 1.81 2.43
N PRO A 231 19.01 2.44 3.62
CA PRO A 231 17.75 2.73 4.30
C PRO A 231 16.85 3.65 3.49
N VAL A 232 15.59 3.22 3.30
CA VAL A 232 14.50 4.03 2.76
C VAL A 232 13.35 3.95 3.75
N ALA A 233 13.18 5.03 4.52
CA ALA A 233 12.20 5.08 5.60
C ALA A 233 11.87 6.51 5.99
N ASN A 234 10.64 6.75 6.42
CA ASN A 234 10.26 8.00 7.05
C ASN A 234 9.09 7.81 8.02
N SER A 235 9.05 8.62 9.07
CA SER A 235 8.04 8.51 10.11
C SER A 235 6.63 8.98 9.68
N LEU A 236 6.53 9.77 8.60
CA LEU A 236 5.22 10.13 8.04
C LEU A 236 4.51 8.90 7.46
N SER A 237 5.23 8.01 6.77
CA SER A 237 4.64 6.79 6.20
C SER A 237 3.97 5.95 7.28
N TYR A 238 4.59 5.82 8.44
CA TYR A 238 4.03 5.12 9.60
C TYR A 238 2.74 5.77 10.12
N ASP A 239 2.72 7.09 10.28
CA ASP A 239 1.52 7.80 10.74
C ASP A 239 0.38 7.72 9.71
N LEU A 240 0.69 7.85 8.40
CA LEU A 240 -0.30 7.75 7.34
C LEU A 240 -0.86 6.32 7.22
N TYR A 241 -0.01 5.29 7.32
CA TYR A 241 -0.45 3.91 7.20
C TYR A 241 -1.48 3.53 8.26
N LYS A 242 -1.35 4.06 9.48
CA LYS A 242 -2.35 3.89 10.55
C LYS A 242 -3.74 4.43 10.21
N LEU A 243 -3.83 5.40 9.30
CA LEU A 243 -5.09 6.02 8.88
C LEU A 243 -5.71 5.33 7.66
N LEU A 244 -4.95 4.47 6.98
CA LEU A 244 -5.43 3.74 5.81
C LEU A 244 -6.12 2.43 6.24
N PRO A 245 -7.11 1.95 5.47
CA PRO A 245 -7.79 0.69 5.74
C PRO A 245 -6.97 -0.55 5.35
N ASN A 246 -5.72 -0.37 4.98
CA ASN A 246 -4.82 -1.46 4.55
C ASN A 246 -4.21 -2.14 5.77
N ASP A 247 -4.14 -3.46 5.72
CA ASP A 247 -3.53 -4.32 6.71
C ASP A 247 -2.51 -5.24 6.04
N THR A 248 -1.55 -5.74 6.82
CA THR A 248 -0.64 -6.83 6.47
C THR A 248 -0.51 -7.77 7.66
N ASP A 249 0.15 -8.89 7.51
CA ASP A 249 0.44 -9.81 8.61
C ASP A 249 1.16 -9.14 9.78
N PHE A 250 1.98 -8.11 9.51
CA PHE A 250 2.62 -7.32 10.55
C PHE A 250 1.62 -6.59 11.46
N THR A 251 0.43 -6.25 10.96
CA THR A 251 -0.63 -5.63 11.79
C THR A 251 -0.99 -6.53 12.97
N ILE A 252 -1.09 -7.86 12.75
CA ILE A 252 -1.38 -8.84 13.80
C ILE A 252 -0.24 -8.90 14.83
N MET A 253 1.01 -8.89 14.36
CA MET A 253 2.19 -8.90 15.23
C MET A 253 2.25 -7.65 16.12
N ARG A 254 1.99 -6.48 15.51
CA ARG A 254 1.97 -5.18 16.20
C ARG A 254 0.85 -5.11 17.25
N GLU A 255 -0.35 -5.60 16.93
CA GLU A 255 -1.48 -5.66 17.85
C GLU A 255 -1.23 -6.62 19.03
N ALA A 256 -0.45 -7.67 18.82
CA ALA A 256 0.04 -8.55 19.87
C ALA A 256 1.15 -7.92 20.73
N GLY A 257 1.56 -6.68 20.45
CA GLY A 257 2.56 -5.96 21.22
C GLY A 257 4.01 -6.23 20.84
N LEU A 258 4.26 -7.01 19.77
CA LEU A 258 5.60 -7.32 19.28
C LEU A 258 6.25 -6.08 18.64
N SER A 259 7.56 -5.93 18.84
CA SER A 259 8.37 -4.90 18.18
C SER A 259 8.75 -5.35 16.79
N GLY A 260 8.65 -4.46 15.79
CA GLY A 260 9.03 -4.88 14.43
C GLY A 260 9.00 -3.79 13.39
N LEU A 261 9.46 -4.19 12.20
CA LEU A 261 9.60 -3.39 10.98
C LEU A 261 8.89 -4.08 9.84
N ASN A 262 8.17 -3.31 9.03
CA ASN A 262 7.44 -3.79 7.87
C ASN A 262 7.94 -3.10 6.59
N PHE A 263 8.28 -3.89 5.59
CA PHE A 263 8.92 -3.46 4.36
C PHE A 263 8.05 -3.79 3.15
N ALA A 264 7.93 -2.85 2.20
CA ALA A 264 7.32 -3.10 0.91
C ALA A 264 7.95 -2.27 -0.20
N PHE A 265 8.00 -2.79 -1.43
CA PHE A 265 8.14 -1.98 -2.61
C PHE A 265 6.75 -1.79 -3.26
N ILE A 266 6.47 -0.54 -3.71
CA ILE A 266 5.10 -0.12 -4.03
C ILE A 266 4.94 0.47 -5.44
N GLU A 267 6.01 0.55 -6.23
CA GLU A 267 5.94 1.05 -7.60
C GLU A 267 5.44 -0.04 -8.55
N GLY A 268 4.74 0.36 -9.61
CA GLY A 268 4.11 -0.58 -10.55
C GLY A 268 2.80 -1.18 -10.02
N LEU A 269 2.01 -0.39 -9.29
CA LEU A 269 0.73 -0.80 -8.71
C LEU A 269 -0.24 -1.43 -9.73
N THR A 270 -0.14 -1.08 -11.01
CA THR A 270 -0.96 -1.66 -12.09
C THR A 270 -0.72 -3.16 -12.29
N ASN A 271 0.40 -3.69 -11.77
CA ASN A 271 0.74 -5.11 -11.83
C ASN A 271 0.24 -5.89 -10.61
N TYR A 272 -0.05 -5.18 -9.52
CA TYR A 272 -0.48 -5.76 -8.24
C TYR A 272 -1.76 -6.58 -8.39
N HIS A 273 -1.81 -7.77 -7.79
CA HIS A 273 -2.93 -8.72 -7.81
C HIS A 273 -3.39 -9.14 -9.22
N SER A 274 -2.53 -9.03 -10.22
CA SER A 274 -2.85 -9.34 -11.62
C SER A 274 -1.87 -10.34 -12.23
N ARG A 275 -2.19 -10.84 -13.43
CA ARG A 275 -1.26 -11.73 -14.17
C ARG A 275 0.09 -11.08 -14.46
N LEU A 276 0.19 -9.77 -14.33
CA LEU A 276 1.44 -9.03 -14.52
C LEU A 276 2.36 -9.08 -13.30
N ASP A 277 1.90 -9.55 -12.15
CA ASP A 277 2.76 -9.87 -11.01
C ASP A 277 3.47 -11.19 -11.24
N SER A 278 4.40 -11.18 -12.18
CA SER A 278 5.15 -12.33 -12.66
C SER A 278 6.65 -12.10 -12.51
N VAL A 279 7.44 -13.18 -12.54
CA VAL A 279 8.91 -13.10 -12.46
C VAL A 279 9.50 -12.23 -13.57
N ALA A 280 8.91 -12.24 -14.77
CA ALA A 280 9.36 -11.44 -15.91
C ALA A 280 9.20 -9.92 -15.68
N ASN A 281 8.23 -9.51 -14.87
CA ASN A 281 7.94 -8.11 -14.60
C ASN A 281 8.52 -7.62 -13.27
N LEU A 282 8.98 -8.52 -12.39
CA LEU A 282 9.61 -8.15 -11.13
C LEU A 282 10.97 -7.45 -11.37
N ASN A 283 11.17 -6.33 -10.74
CA ASN A 283 12.45 -5.65 -10.75
C ASN A 283 13.46 -6.38 -9.83
N GLU A 284 14.48 -7.01 -10.42
CA GLU A 284 15.50 -7.78 -9.68
C GLU A 284 16.22 -6.94 -8.61
N ARG A 285 16.43 -5.63 -8.86
CA ARG A 285 17.06 -4.73 -7.90
C ARG A 285 16.17 -4.46 -6.68
N SER A 286 14.83 -4.52 -6.83
CA SER A 286 13.87 -4.44 -5.73
C SER A 286 13.95 -5.69 -4.85
N LEU A 287 14.06 -6.88 -5.46
CA LEU A 287 14.32 -8.13 -4.77
C LEU A 287 15.67 -8.11 -4.02
N GLN A 288 16.73 -7.58 -4.68
CA GLN A 288 18.04 -7.40 -4.04
C GLN A 288 17.93 -6.50 -2.81
N HIS A 289 17.14 -5.43 -2.89
CA HIS A 289 16.96 -4.50 -1.77
C HIS A 289 16.26 -5.17 -0.58
N HIS A 290 15.17 -5.91 -0.84
CA HIS A 290 14.47 -6.72 0.18
C HIS A 290 15.42 -7.68 0.89
N GLY A 291 16.13 -8.48 0.13
CA GLY A 291 17.04 -9.46 0.69
C GLY A 291 18.27 -8.85 1.37
N SER A 292 18.73 -7.69 0.90
CA SER A 292 19.79 -6.95 1.58
C SER A 292 19.36 -6.52 2.99
N TYR A 293 18.10 -6.08 3.16
CA TYR A 293 17.54 -5.81 4.48
C TYR A 293 17.37 -7.08 5.30
N ALA A 294 16.78 -8.13 4.72
CA ALA A 294 16.55 -9.38 5.43
C ALA A 294 17.85 -9.93 6.04
N LEU A 295 18.92 -9.96 5.25
CA LEU A 295 20.21 -10.46 5.72
C LEU A 295 20.90 -9.53 6.74
N ALA A 296 20.97 -8.22 6.42
CA ALA A 296 21.68 -7.27 7.27
C ALA A 296 21.00 -7.10 8.64
N LEU A 297 19.68 -7.00 8.65
CA LEU A 297 18.91 -6.86 9.89
C LEU A 297 18.93 -8.16 10.70
N SER A 298 18.87 -9.33 10.07
CA SER A 298 19.01 -10.61 10.75
C SER A 298 20.36 -10.76 11.45
N ARG A 299 21.45 -10.38 10.79
CA ARG A 299 22.80 -10.40 11.38
C ARG A 299 22.91 -9.42 12.52
N HIS A 300 22.40 -8.22 12.35
CA HIS A 300 22.47 -7.18 13.37
C HIS A 300 21.68 -7.56 14.61
N PHE A 301 20.37 -7.77 14.48
CA PHE A 301 19.51 -8.14 15.60
C PHE A 301 19.88 -9.53 16.17
N GLY A 302 20.26 -10.45 15.30
CA GLY A 302 20.74 -11.77 15.70
C GLY A 302 22.00 -11.74 16.60
N SER A 303 22.76 -10.65 16.58
CA SER A 303 23.99 -10.48 17.36
C SER A 303 23.83 -9.63 18.63
N LEU A 304 22.69 -8.98 18.83
CA LEU A 304 22.44 -8.12 19.99
C LEU A 304 22.21 -8.93 21.28
N ASP A 305 22.51 -8.31 22.43
CA ASP A 305 22.30 -8.90 23.77
C ASP A 305 20.81 -8.94 24.15
N GLU A 306 20.06 -7.91 23.75
CA GLU A 306 18.66 -7.74 24.07
C GLU A 306 17.88 -7.23 22.85
N LEU A 307 16.71 -7.79 22.62
CA LEU A 307 15.79 -7.41 21.54
C LEU A 307 14.53 -6.74 22.10
N GLY A 308 13.83 -6.01 21.26
CA GLY A 308 12.49 -5.51 21.54
C GLY A 308 12.41 -4.41 22.59
N LYS A 309 13.49 -3.65 22.85
CA LYS A 309 13.45 -2.53 23.78
C LYS A 309 12.42 -1.49 23.34
N LYS A 310 11.64 -0.99 24.30
CA LYS A 310 10.62 0.03 24.07
C LYS A 310 11.17 1.40 24.47
N GLU A 311 11.33 2.27 23.48
CA GLU A 311 11.70 3.68 23.67
C GLU A 311 10.68 4.58 23.02
N ARG A 312 10.54 5.82 23.47
CA ARG A 312 9.62 6.80 22.87
C ARG A 312 9.82 6.86 21.35
N ASN A 313 8.74 7.05 20.62
CA ASN A 313 8.78 7.10 19.15
C ASN A 313 9.83 8.08 18.63
N ALA A 314 10.50 7.70 17.56
CA ALA A 314 11.41 8.56 16.83
C ALA A 314 10.68 9.27 15.67
N VAL A 315 11.10 10.48 15.38
CA VAL A 315 10.92 11.13 14.07
C VAL A 315 12.14 10.79 13.24
N TYR A 316 11.94 10.29 12.04
CA TYR A 316 13.04 9.87 11.16
C TYR A 316 12.69 10.10 9.69
N PHE A 317 13.72 10.36 8.89
CA PHE A 317 13.60 10.61 7.45
C PHE A 317 14.96 10.47 6.76
N ASN A 318 14.92 10.17 5.47
CA ASN A 318 16.12 10.10 4.65
C ASN A 318 16.61 11.47 4.18
N THR A 319 17.92 11.55 3.99
CA THR A 319 18.63 12.63 3.30
C THR A 319 19.44 12.05 2.14
N PRO A 320 19.95 12.87 1.18
CA PRO A 320 20.82 12.39 0.12
C PRO A 320 21.99 11.55 0.66
N GLY A 321 22.36 10.50 -0.06
CA GLY A 321 23.41 9.57 0.36
C GLY A 321 22.95 8.46 1.30
N SER A 322 21.66 8.15 1.35
CA SER A 322 21.07 7.08 2.17
C SER A 322 21.30 7.23 3.69
N VAL A 323 21.49 8.47 4.15
CA VAL A 323 21.61 8.75 5.58
C VAL A 323 20.22 8.91 6.19
N LEU A 324 19.95 8.16 7.26
CA LEU A 324 18.70 8.26 8.02
C LEU A 324 18.92 9.19 9.23
N ILE A 325 18.33 10.39 9.17
CA ILE A 325 18.27 11.31 10.30
C ILE A 325 17.16 10.85 11.24
N ARG A 326 17.43 10.85 12.55
CA ARG A 326 16.45 10.51 13.59
C ARG A 326 16.61 11.36 14.84
N TYR A 327 15.49 11.64 15.51
CA TYR A 327 15.45 12.27 16.82
C TYR A 327 14.19 11.85 17.59
N SER A 328 14.21 12.00 18.91
CA SER A 328 13.07 11.62 19.75
C SER A 328 11.85 12.51 19.47
N SER A 329 10.65 11.91 19.44
CA SER A 329 9.38 12.64 19.32
C SER A 329 9.14 13.68 20.42
N VAL A 330 9.83 13.57 21.54
CA VAL A 330 9.81 14.59 22.63
C VAL A 330 10.24 15.97 22.13
N LEU A 331 11.13 16.01 21.11
CA LEU A 331 11.63 17.27 20.55
C LEU A 331 10.64 17.97 19.62
N ILE A 332 9.53 17.33 19.24
CA ILE A 332 8.56 17.91 18.29
C ILE A 332 8.03 19.25 18.81
N ILE A 333 7.44 19.25 20.01
CA ILE A 333 6.84 20.46 20.57
C ILE A 333 7.88 21.58 20.82
N PRO A 334 9.05 21.31 21.44
CA PRO A 334 10.13 22.31 21.51
C PRO A 334 10.53 22.89 20.15
N LEU A 335 10.67 22.06 19.13
CA LEU A 335 11.01 22.52 17.78
C LEU A 335 9.90 23.40 17.16
N VAL A 336 8.64 23.02 17.31
CA VAL A 336 7.48 23.82 16.87
C VAL A 336 7.52 25.20 17.53
N VAL A 337 7.76 25.26 18.85
CA VAL A 337 7.86 26.53 19.60
C VAL A 337 9.02 27.38 19.11
N ILE A 338 10.21 26.76 18.94
CA ILE A 338 11.39 27.48 18.41
C ILE A 338 11.09 28.09 17.05
N VAL A 339 10.53 27.32 16.12
CA VAL A 339 10.19 27.79 14.77
C VAL A 339 9.16 28.90 14.83
N ALA A 340 8.14 28.80 15.69
CA ALA A 340 7.13 29.84 15.87
C ALA A 340 7.75 31.14 16.41
N VAL A 341 8.64 31.06 17.39
CA VAL A 341 9.35 32.22 17.94
C VAL A 341 10.24 32.87 16.88
N VAL A 342 10.99 32.07 16.11
CA VAL A 342 11.84 32.58 15.01
C VAL A 342 10.97 33.23 13.93
N PHE A 343 9.83 32.64 13.56
CA PHE A 343 8.88 33.22 12.59
C PHE A 343 8.42 34.60 13.06
N VAL A 344 7.95 34.73 14.31
CA VAL A 344 7.47 36.00 14.89
C VAL A 344 8.62 37.01 14.96
N ALA A 345 9.81 36.60 15.36
CA ALA A 345 10.98 37.51 15.45
C ALA A 345 11.35 38.07 14.07
N VAL A 346 11.46 37.22 13.02
CA VAL A 346 11.76 37.63 11.65
C VAL A 346 10.66 38.55 11.11
N MET A 347 9.39 38.25 11.36
CA MET A 347 8.27 39.06 10.95
C MET A 347 8.31 40.45 11.63
N ILE A 348 8.52 40.52 12.95
CA ILE A 348 8.63 41.80 13.70
C ILE A 348 9.82 42.60 13.20
N TYR A 349 10.99 41.98 12.99
CA TYR A 349 12.17 42.63 12.47
C TYR A 349 11.90 43.26 11.10
N GLY A 350 11.31 42.48 10.17
CA GLY A 350 10.96 42.95 8.82
C GLY A 350 9.94 44.10 8.83
N LEU A 351 8.95 44.06 9.73
CA LEU A 351 7.97 45.15 9.92
C LEU A 351 8.64 46.45 10.48
N ARG A 352 9.50 46.31 11.51
CA ARG A 352 10.23 47.43 12.10
C ARG A 352 11.18 48.11 11.11
N LYS A 353 11.83 47.33 10.28
CA LYS A 353 12.74 47.82 9.21
C LYS A 353 12.01 48.26 7.95
N LYS A 354 10.67 48.18 7.91
CA LYS A 354 9.82 48.51 6.76
C LYS A 354 10.12 47.69 5.50
N PHE A 355 10.76 46.48 5.64
CA PHE A 355 10.88 45.51 4.58
C PHE A 355 9.58 44.77 4.32
N LEU A 356 8.73 44.70 5.37
CA LEU A 356 7.41 44.06 5.35
C LEU A 356 6.33 45.08 5.68
N THR A 357 5.12 44.79 5.18
CA THR A 357 3.90 45.53 5.51
C THR A 357 2.79 44.57 5.93
N LYS A 358 2.00 44.91 6.92
CA LYS A 358 0.87 44.08 7.39
C LYS A 358 -0.08 43.70 6.25
N ARG A 359 -0.42 44.66 5.38
CA ARG A 359 -1.28 44.45 4.21
C ARG A 359 -0.63 43.48 3.21
N GLY A 360 0.70 43.61 2.96
CA GLY A 360 1.42 42.75 2.05
C GLY A 360 1.49 41.31 2.54
N ILE A 361 1.77 41.08 3.84
CA ILE A 361 1.75 39.77 4.47
C ILE A 361 0.37 39.14 4.37
N ALA A 362 -0.70 39.87 4.68
CA ALA A 362 -2.08 39.40 4.57
C ALA A 362 -2.42 38.99 3.12
N LEU A 363 -1.99 39.77 2.12
CA LEU A 363 -2.16 39.43 0.71
C LEU A 363 -1.41 38.15 0.36
N GLY A 364 -0.18 37.97 0.83
CA GLY A 364 0.60 36.75 0.62
C GLY A 364 -0.07 35.53 1.27
N PHE A 365 -0.57 35.67 2.50
CA PHE A 365 -1.27 34.61 3.21
C PHE A 365 -2.54 34.15 2.47
N LEU A 366 -3.39 35.09 2.08
CA LEU A 366 -4.61 34.79 1.32
C LEU A 366 -4.31 34.22 -0.05
N ALA A 367 -3.24 34.67 -0.69
CA ALA A 367 -2.83 34.18 -2.00
C ALA A 367 -2.29 32.74 -1.96
N CYS A 368 -1.60 32.35 -0.89
CA CYS A 368 -1.18 30.97 -0.70
C CYS A 368 -2.38 30.04 -0.63
N LEU A 369 -3.37 30.39 0.21
CA LEU A 369 -4.61 29.64 0.30
C LEU A 369 -5.33 29.57 -1.04
N LEU A 370 -5.43 30.70 -1.74
CA LEU A 370 -6.07 30.76 -3.06
C LEU A 370 -5.35 29.88 -4.09
N ASN A 371 -4.01 29.84 -4.07
CA ASN A 371 -3.23 28.95 -4.90
C ASN A 371 -3.55 27.48 -4.61
N ILE A 372 -3.58 27.08 -3.33
CA ILE A 372 -3.91 25.72 -2.92
C ILE A 372 -5.30 25.34 -3.44
N VAL A 373 -6.29 26.20 -3.22
CA VAL A 373 -7.69 25.94 -3.63
C VAL A 373 -7.81 25.87 -5.16
N ILE A 374 -7.20 26.83 -5.89
CA ILE A 374 -7.26 26.85 -7.36
C ILE A 374 -6.56 25.62 -7.94
N VAL A 375 -5.34 25.31 -7.50
CA VAL A 375 -4.58 24.18 -8.05
C VAL A 375 -5.29 22.86 -7.73
N ALA A 376 -5.75 22.66 -6.49
CA ALA A 376 -6.51 21.47 -6.14
C ALA A 376 -7.80 21.35 -6.96
N GLY A 377 -8.57 22.44 -7.05
CA GLY A 377 -9.84 22.44 -7.80
C GLY A 377 -9.65 22.23 -9.30
N VAL A 378 -8.68 22.92 -9.92
CA VAL A 378 -8.36 22.74 -11.36
C VAL A 378 -7.84 21.33 -11.63
N SER A 379 -6.95 20.80 -10.78
CA SER A 379 -6.43 19.45 -10.94
C SER A 379 -7.52 18.40 -10.77
N TYR A 380 -8.39 18.54 -9.78
CA TYR A 380 -9.53 17.64 -9.59
C TYR A 380 -10.49 17.68 -10.78
N LEU A 381 -10.90 18.87 -11.20
CA LEU A 381 -11.85 19.03 -12.32
C LEU A 381 -11.26 18.51 -13.63
N LEU A 382 -10.01 18.86 -13.93
CA LEU A 382 -9.36 18.42 -15.16
C LEU A 382 -9.19 16.90 -15.18
N TRP A 383 -8.77 16.29 -14.07
CA TRP A 383 -8.68 14.83 -13.96
C TRP A 383 -10.08 14.17 -14.09
N TYR A 384 -11.09 14.72 -13.45
CA TYR A 384 -12.45 14.25 -13.57
C TYR A 384 -12.92 14.26 -15.04
N LEU A 385 -12.69 15.36 -15.78
CA LEU A 385 -13.02 15.45 -17.20
C LEU A 385 -12.25 14.45 -18.05
N ILE A 386 -10.94 14.27 -17.82
CA ILE A 386 -10.11 13.31 -18.53
C ILE A 386 -10.60 11.89 -18.25
N SER A 387 -10.78 11.53 -16.99
CA SER A 387 -11.14 10.17 -16.58
C SER A 387 -12.54 9.75 -17.02
N THR A 388 -13.48 10.70 -17.13
CA THR A 388 -14.85 10.44 -17.60
C THR A 388 -14.98 10.48 -19.11
N SER A 389 -14.10 11.20 -19.83
CA SER A 389 -14.11 11.27 -21.29
C SER A 389 -13.53 10.02 -21.96
N ASN A 390 -12.75 9.23 -21.27
CA ASN A 390 -12.12 8.03 -21.80
C ASN A 390 -12.38 6.82 -20.90
N ASN A 391 -13.09 5.83 -21.42
CA ASN A 391 -13.48 4.61 -20.70
C ASN A 391 -12.30 3.75 -20.20
N VAL A 392 -11.08 3.98 -20.70
CA VAL A 392 -9.87 3.25 -20.29
C VAL A 392 -9.58 3.46 -18.79
N TYR A 393 -9.71 4.70 -18.31
CA TYR A 393 -9.33 5.05 -16.94
C TYR A 393 -10.23 4.43 -15.87
N GLY A 394 -11.53 4.29 -16.16
CA GLY A 394 -12.49 3.68 -15.23
C GLY A 394 -12.40 2.15 -15.14
N LYS A 395 -11.60 1.51 -15.99
CA LYS A 395 -11.44 0.04 -16.00
C LYS A 395 -10.30 -0.45 -15.13
N MET A 396 -9.32 0.42 -14.83
CA MET A 396 -8.15 0.05 -14.06
C MET A 396 -8.48 -0.07 -12.56
N PRO A 397 -8.08 -1.18 -11.92
CA PRO A 397 -8.24 -1.36 -10.49
C PRO A 397 -7.29 -0.43 -9.72
N PHE A 398 -7.56 -0.24 -8.44
CA PHE A 398 -6.71 0.52 -7.51
C PHE A 398 -6.45 1.99 -7.87
N GLY A 399 -7.07 2.49 -8.94
CA GLY A 399 -7.04 3.92 -9.29
C GLY A 399 -5.76 4.41 -9.96
N ASP A 400 -4.84 3.53 -10.34
CA ASP A 400 -3.68 3.88 -11.16
C ASP A 400 -3.86 3.42 -12.61
N ILE A 401 -3.04 3.96 -13.52
CA ILE A 401 -3.05 3.66 -14.95
C ILE A 401 -1.62 3.46 -15.46
N TYR A 402 -1.44 2.70 -16.55
CA TYR A 402 -0.13 2.32 -17.06
C TYR A 402 0.78 3.51 -17.40
N ASN A 403 0.21 4.63 -17.83
CA ASN A 403 0.95 5.83 -18.24
C ASN A 403 0.79 7.03 -17.28
N SER A 404 0.50 6.77 -15.99
CA SER A 404 0.22 7.79 -14.96
C SER A 404 1.33 8.84 -14.80
N ARG A 405 2.58 8.50 -15.12
CA ARG A 405 3.73 9.42 -15.01
C ARG A 405 3.62 10.63 -15.95
N PHE A 406 2.98 10.51 -17.12
CA PHE A 406 2.70 11.66 -17.98
C PHE A 406 1.78 12.67 -17.31
N TYR A 407 0.81 12.17 -16.56
CA TYR A 407 -0.12 13.01 -15.80
C TYR A 407 0.57 13.67 -14.61
N LEU A 408 1.41 12.95 -13.84
CA LEU A 408 2.20 13.56 -12.78
C LEU A 408 3.03 14.74 -13.31
N ALA A 409 3.76 14.54 -14.40
CA ALA A 409 4.58 15.58 -15.01
C ALA A 409 3.73 16.73 -15.59
N GLY A 410 2.63 16.42 -16.26
CA GLY A 410 1.71 17.39 -16.85
C GLY A 410 1.01 18.26 -15.81
N PHE A 411 0.50 17.68 -14.73
CA PHE A 411 -0.14 18.42 -13.63
C PHE A 411 0.88 19.20 -12.80
N THR A 412 2.12 18.69 -12.64
CA THR A 412 3.21 19.47 -12.03
C THR A 412 3.52 20.71 -12.86
N ALA A 413 3.64 20.58 -14.18
CA ALA A 413 3.83 21.72 -15.07
C ALA A 413 2.66 22.72 -15.00
N LEU A 414 1.41 22.23 -14.97
CA LEU A 414 0.21 23.05 -14.77
C LEU A 414 0.26 23.82 -13.45
N THR A 415 0.66 23.14 -12.37
CA THR A 415 0.79 23.76 -11.05
C THR A 415 1.81 24.87 -11.06
N ILE A 416 2.99 24.64 -11.67
CA ILE A 416 4.03 25.69 -11.83
C ILE A 416 3.48 26.87 -12.66
N ALA A 417 2.72 26.60 -13.73
CA ALA A 417 2.11 27.65 -14.55
C ALA A 417 1.10 28.47 -13.73
N LEU A 418 0.19 27.83 -12.98
CA LEU A 418 -0.82 28.52 -12.17
C LEU A 418 -0.20 29.33 -11.04
N VAL A 419 0.77 28.76 -10.32
CA VAL A 419 1.46 29.45 -9.22
C VAL A 419 2.24 30.66 -9.76
N SER A 420 3.00 30.49 -10.86
CA SER A 420 3.75 31.60 -11.47
C SER A 420 2.83 32.69 -12.01
N PHE A 421 1.69 32.34 -12.60
CA PHE A 421 0.68 33.30 -13.06
C PHE A 421 0.14 34.14 -11.90
N LEU A 422 -0.34 33.50 -10.84
CA LEU A 422 -0.88 34.20 -9.66
C LEU A 422 0.20 35.00 -8.93
N TYR A 423 1.42 34.48 -8.84
CA TYR A 423 2.57 35.21 -8.32
C TYR A 423 2.79 36.53 -9.08
N MET A 424 2.76 36.50 -10.40
CA MET A 424 2.92 37.68 -11.25
C MET A 424 1.85 38.74 -11.04
N LEU A 425 0.60 38.33 -10.81
CA LEU A 425 -0.49 39.26 -10.47
C LEU A 425 -0.27 39.91 -9.11
N LEU A 426 0.20 39.15 -8.12
CA LEU A 426 0.49 39.62 -6.76
C LEU A 426 1.67 40.60 -6.72
N ARG A 427 2.71 40.33 -7.51
CA ARG A 427 3.91 41.20 -7.59
C ARG A 427 3.58 42.62 -8.04
N LYS A 428 2.44 42.86 -8.70
CA LYS A 428 1.93 44.18 -9.00
C LYS A 428 1.42 44.94 -7.77
N LYS A 429 1.09 44.21 -6.67
CA LYS A 429 0.43 44.79 -5.46
C LYS A 429 1.33 44.77 -4.24
N THR A 430 2.32 43.87 -4.18
CA THR A 430 3.20 43.73 -3.01
C THR A 430 4.56 43.10 -3.37
N SER A 431 5.52 43.17 -2.44
CA SER A 431 6.87 42.66 -2.63
C SER A 431 6.95 41.14 -2.49
N ALA A 432 8.01 40.52 -3.04
CA ALA A 432 8.26 39.07 -2.92
C ALA A 432 8.40 38.63 -1.47
N GLU A 433 9.05 39.45 -0.63
CA GLU A 433 9.25 39.17 0.79
C GLU A 433 7.91 39.11 1.55
N ASN A 434 6.98 40.02 1.25
CA ASN A 434 5.63 39.98 1.83
C ASN A 434 4.87 38.71 1.41
N ILE A 435 4.95 38.35 0.12
CA ILE A 435 4.32 37.14 -0.40
C ILE A 435 4.88 35.91 0.29
N MET A 436 6.22 35.81 0.38
CA MET A 436 6.91 34.70 1.04
C MET A 436 6.50 34.58 2.51
N VAL A 437 6.59 35.65 3.31
CA VAL A 437 6.22 35.61 4.73
C VAL A 437 4.76 35.22 4.93
N GLY A 438 3.86 35.72 4.07
CA GLY A 438 2.46 35.32 4.09
C GLY A 438 2.29 33.82 3.86
N GLY A 439 2.97 33.26 2.88
CA GLY A 439 2.96 31.80 2.61
C GLY A 439 3.57 30.97 3.74
N LEU A 440 4.70 31.41 4.31
CA LEU A 440 5.33 30.75 5.45
C LEU A 440 4.41 30.73 6.69
N GLY A 441 3.41 31.62 6.77
CA GLY A 441 2.36 31.54 7.78
C GLY A 441 1.54 30.25 7.69
N TRP A 442 1.21 29.79 6.49
CA TRP A 442 0.56 28.48 6.28
C TRP A 442 1.46 27.33 6.66
N TRP A 443 2.75 27.41 6.34
CA TRP A 443 3.73 26.40 6.76
C TRP A 443 3.80 26.28 8.28
N LEU A 444 3.74 27.39 9.00
CA LEU A 444 3.68 27.39 10.47
C LEU A 444 2.38 26.74 11.00
N ILE A 445 1.24 27.08 10.39
CA ILE A 445 -0.04 26.45 10.76
C ILE A 445 0.02 24.95 10.55
N ILE A 446 0.49 24.50 9.37
CA ILE A 446 0.60 23.07 9.07
C ILE A 446 1.62 22.39 9.99
N LEU A 447 2.73 23.06 10.35
CA LEU A 447 3.69 22.55 11.32
C LEU A 447 3.03 22.33 12.69
N VAL A 448 2.25 23.27 13.19
CA VAL A 448 1.53 23.11 14.46
C VAL A 448 0.54 21.95 14.39
N LEU A 449 -0.26 21.90 13.33
CA LEU A 449 -1.24 20.83 13.14
C LEU A 449 -0.57 19.45 13.00
N SER A 450 0.51 19.35 12.21
CA SER A 450 1.24 18.09 12.09
C SER A 450 1.89 17.66 13.39
N GLY A 451 2.46 18.59 14.16
CA GLY A 451 3.04 18.29 15.47
C GLY A 451 2.02 17.73 16.48
N LEU A 452 0.74 18.07 16.33
CA LEU A 452 -0.35 17.63 17.21
C LEU A 452 -1.02 16.34 16.71
N PHE A 453 -1.27 16.20 15.40
CA PHE A 453 -2.11 15.14 14.83
C PHE A 453 -1.35 14.12 14.00
N LEU A 454 -0.19 14.48 13.42
CA LEU A 454 0.68 13.65 12.61
C LEU A 454 2.14 13.87 13.00
N PRO A 455 2.51 13.54 14.24
CA PRO A 455 3.81 13.90 14.83
C PRO A 455 5.00 13.40 14.01
N GLY A 456 4.89 12.20 13.41
CA GLY A 456 5.90 11.64 12.51
C GLY A 456 6.12 12.45 11.23
N GLY A 457 5.14 13.27 10.79
CA GLY A 457 5.26 14.15 9.62
C GLY A 457 5.79 15.55 9.92
N SER A 458 5.97 15.91 11.20
CA SER A 458 6.35 17.29 11.60
C SER A 458 7.68 17.77 11.02
N TYR A 459 8.63 16.87 10.79
CA TYR A 459 9.94 17.18 10.21
C TYR A 459 9.86 17.84 8.83
N LEU A 460 8.85 17.47 8.03
CA LEU A 460 8.61 18.03 6.68
C LEU A 460 8.41 19.55 6.71
N PHE A 461 7.82 20.05 7.79
CA PHE A 461 7.52 21.47 7.92
C PHE A 461 8.51 22.18 8.84
N THR A 462 9.08 21.49 9.82
CA THR A 462 10.06 22.05 10.76
C THR A 462 11.33 22.55 10.05
N TRP A 463 12.02 21.67 9.35
CA TRP A 463 13.33 21.99 8.76
C TRP A 463 13.23 22.96 7.59
N PRO A 464 12.34 22.77 6.58
CA PRO A 464 12.21 23.73 5.50
C PRO A 464 11.81 25.13 5.97
N LEU A 465 10.87 25.22 6.94
CA LEU A 465 10.42 26.50 7.47
C LEU A 465 11.56 27.21 8.23
N LEU A 466 12.29 26.50 9.10
CA LEU A 466 13.40 27.05 9.87
C LEU A 466 14.50 27.62 8.96
N PHE A 467 14.91 26.84 7.94
CA PHE A 467 15.93 27.28 6.97
C PHE A 467 15.43 28.45 6.11
N SER A 468 14.17 28.43 5.67
CA SER A 468 13.57 29.54 4.91
C SER A 468 13.52 30.84 5.73
N LEU A 469 13.21 30.74 7.02
CA LEU A 469 13.26 31.90 7.96
C LEU A 469 14.69 32.40 8.14
N GLY A 470 15.68 31.50 8.22
CA GLY A 470 17.11 31.84 8.26
C GLY A 470 17.54 32.60 7.00
N GLY A 471 17.16 32.11 5.82
CA GLY A 471 17.39 32.78 4.54
C GLY A 471 16.75 34.17 4.46
N LEU A 472 15.53 34.29 4.93
CA LEU A 472 14.82 35.58 4.97
C LEU A 472 15.48 36.56 5.95
N ALA A 473 15.89 36.11 7.13
CA ALA A 473 16.64 36.91 8.09
C ALA A 473 17.98 37.40 7.51
N ALA A 474 18.72 36.53 6.83
CA ALA A 474 19.96 36.89 6.12
C ALA A 474 19.70 37.90 5.01
N ALA A 475 18.63 37.74 4.23
CA ALA A 475 18.24 38.70 3.21
C ALA A 475 17.94 40.08 3.82
N PHE A 476 17.25 40.17 4.95
CA PHE A 476 16.97 41.42 5.65
C PHE A 476 18.23 42.07 6.26
N ALA A 477 19.17 41.26 6.76
CA ALA A 477 20.41 41.76 7.35
C ALA A 477 21.40 42.26 6.30
N LEU A 478 21.47 41.62 5.11
CA LEU A 478 22.43 41.89 4.08
C LEU A 478 21.95 42.86 2.97
N LYS A 479 20.70 43.33 3.05
CA LYS A 479 20.06 44.18 2.04
C LYS A 479 20.66 45.56 2.05
N LYS A 480 21.82 45.73 1.38
CA LYS A 480 22.51 47.02 1.19
C LYS A 480 22.30 47.67 -0.20
N GLU A 481 21.91 46.85 -1.20
CA GLU A 481 21.74 47.31 -2.59
C GLU A 481 20.54 46.63 -3.27
N GLN A 482 20.09 47.18 -4.40
CA GLN A 482 18.94 46.63 -5.16
C GLN A 482 19.28 45.35 -5.94
N SER A 483 20.55 44.94 -5.99
CA SER A 483 20.99 43.73 -6.70
C SER A 483 21.31 42.59 -5.76
N LEU A 484 20.92 41.37 -6.18
CA LEU A 484 21.24 40.14 -5.47
C LEU A 484 22.75 39.84 -5.64
N SER A 485 23.53 39.94 -4.55
CA SER A 485 24.93 39.54 -4.59
C SER A 485 25.05 38.00 -4.75
N PRO A 486 26.15 37.51 -5.41
CA PRO A 486 26.37 36.06 -5.54
C PRO A 486 26.37 35.33 -4.19
N GLY A 487 26.91 35.94 -3.15
CA GLY A 487 26.90 35.37 -1.79
C GLY A 487 25.49 35.23 -1.20
N LEU A 488 24.64 36.23 -1.38
CA LEU A 488 23.24 36.17 -0.92
C LEU A 488 22.44 35.11 -1.74
N ALA A 489 22.72 35.02 -3.04
CA ALA A 489 22.13 33.97 -3.89
C ALA A 489 22.48 32.56 -3.40
N ALA A 490 23.77 32.34 -3.03
CA ALA A 490 24.20 31.06 -2.46
C ALA A 490 23.52 30.75 -1.13
N VAL A 491 23.41 31.73 -0.23
CA VAL A 491 22.70 31.58 1.06
C VAL A 491 21.23 31.21 0.83
N LEU A 492 20.54 31.91 -0.07
CA LEU A 492 19.13 31.61 -0.40
C LEU A 492 18.99 30.22 -1.00
N ALA A 493 19.89 29.81 -1.91
CA ALA A 493 19.91 28.46 -2.47
C ALA A 493 20.03 27.40 -1.35
N LEU A 494 21.01 27.56 -0.44
CA LEU A 494 21.21 26.66 0.69
C LEU A 494 19.96 26.58 1.59
N CYS A 495 19.29 27.70 1.82
CA CYS A 495 18.08 27.74 2.65
C CYS A 495 16.85 27.09 2.01
N MET A 496 16.83 26.93 0.69
CA MET A 496 15.76 26.19 -0.02
C MET A 496 15.98 24.67 -0.04
N LEU A 497 17.23 24.20 0.14
CA LEU A 497 17.57 22.78 0.00
C LEU A 497 16.76 21.83 0.87
N PRO A 498 16.51 22.08 2.16
CA PRO A 498 15.71 21.17 2.97
C PRO A 498 14.30 20.96 2.41
N GLY A 499 13.68 22.02 1.85
CA GLY A 499 12.38 21.89 1.17
C GLY A 499 12.47 20.98 -0.05
N VAL A 500 13.46 21.17 -0.91
CA VAL A 500 13.66 20.36 -2.12
C VAL A 500 13.96 18.91 -1.75
N VAL A 501 14.89 18.69 -0.84
CA VAL A 501 15.35 17.34 -0.42
C VAL A 501 14.23 16.53 0.20
N LEU A 502 13.35 17.14 0.97
CA LEU A 502 12.27 16.43 1.65
C LEU A 502 11.00 16.30 0.80
N PHE A 503 10.65 17.33 0.01
CA PHE A 503 9.39 17.34 -0.72
C PHE A 503 9.45 16.63 -2.08
N VAL A 504 10.56 16.65 -2.79
CA VAL A 504 10.65 16.02 -4.11
C VAL A 504 10.42 14.51 -4.03
N PRO A 505 11.13 13.74 -3.16
CA PRO A 505 10.84 12.32 -3.00
C PRO A 505 9.45 12.05 -2.42
N LEU A 506 8.97 12.92 -1.52
CA LEU A 506 7.64 12.79 -0.93
C LEU A 506 6.54 12.93 -1.97
N ILE A 507 6.64 13.89 -2.89
CA ILE A 507 5.67 14.10 -3.99
C ILE A 507 5.57 12.81 -4.83
N GLU A 508 6.70 12.18 -5.17
CA GLU A 508 6.68 10.90 -5.88
C GLU A 508 6.05 9.77 -5.05
N GLN A 509 6.43 9.64 -3.77
CA GLN A 509 5.88 8.60 -2.88
C GLN A 509 4.38 8.75 -2.69
N ILE A 510 3.90 9.97 -2.46
CA ILE A 510 2.47 10.27 -2.28
C ILE A 510 1.71 10.02 -3.59
N PHE A 511 2.28 10.37 -4.74
CA PHE A 511 1.68 10.06 -6.04
C PHE A 511 1.54 8.55 -6.26
N VAL A 512 2.57 7.76 -5.97
CA VAL A 512 2.50 6.29 -6.06
C VAL A 512 1.48 5.71 -5.07
N ALA A 513 1.43 6.22 -3.85
CA ALA A 513 0.51 5.73 -2.82
C ALA A 513 -0.96 6.10 -3.08
N LEU A 514 -1.23 7.34 -3.52
CA LEU A 514 -2.57 7.88 -3.76
C LEU A 514 -3.05 7.74 -5.20
N THR A 515 -2.14 7.38 -6.11
CA THR A 515 -2.38 7.22 -7.55
C THR A 515 -2.82 8.51 -8.27
N VAL A 516 -3.04 8.41 -9.57
CA VAL A 516 -3.49 9.54 -10.39
C VAL A 516 -4.90 10.00 -10.00
N ASN A 517 -5.71 9.17 -9.37
CA ASN A 517 -7.07 9.54 -8.96
C ASN A 517 -7.09 10.65 -7.89
N LEU A 518 -6.05 10.72 -7.06
CA LEU A 518 -5.89 11.77 -6.05
C LEU A 518 -4.76 12.76 -6.42
N ILE A 519 -4.51 12.95 -7.72
CA ILE A 519 -3.46 13.87 -8.22
C ILE A 519 -3.56 15.27 -7.63
N TRP A 520 -4.78 15.77 -7.37
CA TRP A 520 -5.02 17.06 -6.76
C TRP A 520 -4.36 17.19 -5.37
N ALA A 521 -4.36 16.13 -4.57
CA ALA A 521 -3.71 16.12 -3.25
C ALA A 521 -2.18 16.19 -3.39
N THR A 522 -1.62 15.45 -4.35
CA THR A 522 -0.19 15.52 -4.69
C THR A 522 0.21 16.94 -5.13
N MET A 523 -0.63 17.62 -5.93
CA MET A 523 -0.35 18.98 -6.41
C MET A 523 -0.37 20.02 -5.29
N ILE A 524 -1.07 19.80 -4.18
CA ILE A 524 -0.97 20.67 -2.98
C ILE A 524 0.47 20.67 -2.44
N LEU A 525 1.14 19.53 -2.41
CA LEU A 525 2.54 19.44 -1.98
C LEU A 525 3.47 20.20 -2.93
N VAL A 526 3.19 20.15 -4.24
CA VAL A 526 3.93 20.95 -5.23
C VAL A 526 3.72 22.44 -4.98
N VAL A 527 2.48 22.90 -4.70
CA VAL A 527 2.22 24.30 -4.33
C VAL A 527 3.03 24.69 -3.11
N LEU A 528 2.99 23.90 -2.03
CA LEU A 528 3.73 24.20 -0.81
C LEU A 528 5.23 24.32 -1.09
N LEU A 529 5.82 23.41 -1.86
CA LEU A 529 7.22 23.49 -2.27
C LEU A 529 7.50 24.78 -3.05
N LEU A 530 6.68 25.14 -4.04
CA LEU A 530 6.86 26.36 -4.85
C LEU A 530 6.81 27.62 -4.00
N TRP A 531 6.04 27.64 -2.91
CA TRP A 531 6.00 28.78 -1.98
C TRP A 531 7.28 28.93 -1.16
N LEU A 532 8.02 27.88 -0.88
CA LEU A 532 9.40 27.96 -0.37
C LEU A 532 10.38 28.51 -1.41
N LEU A 533 10.11 28.20 -2.70
CA LEU A 533 10.96 28.58 -3.82
C LEU A 533 10.62 29.97 -4.40
N ILE A 534 9.85 30.81 -3.71
CA ILE A 534 9.53 32.17 -4.16
C ILE A 534 10.75 33.00 -4.54
N PRO A 535 11.91 32.98 -3.83
CA PRO A 535 13.10 33.69 -4.27
C PRO A 535 13.60 33.25 -5.65
N LEU A 536 13.51 31.93 -5.97
CA LEU A 536 13.82 31.43 -7.30
C LEU A 536 12.80 31.88 -8.35
N LEU A 537 11.51 31.85 -8.02
CA LEU A 537 10.45 32.36 -8.90
C LEU A 537 10.66 33.83 -9.24
N GLU A 538 10.99 34.68 -8.26
CA GLU A 538 11.28 36.08 -8.50
C GLU A 538 12.42 36.28 -9.51
N LEU A 539 13.50 35.50 -9.38
CA LEU A 539 14.64 35.57 -10.30
C LEU A 539 14.28 35.11 -11.72
N LEU A 540 13.49 34.05 -11.85
CA LEU A 540 13.08 33.49 -13.14
C LEU A 540 12.10 34.38 -13.89
N VAL A 541 11.15 35.03 -13.18
CA VAL A 541 10.13 35.89 -13.80
C VAL A 541 10.57 37.35 -13.97
N SER A 542 11.68 37.77 -13.35
CA SER A 542 12.14 39.18 -13.39
C SER A 542 12.48 39.69 -14.79
N ARG A 543 12.98 38.81 -15.68
CA ARG A 543 13.40 39.13 -17.03
C ARG A 543 12.31 39.00 -18.09
N HIS A 544 11.58 37.89 -18.05
CA HIS A 544 10.51 37.58 -19.01
C HIS A 544 9.27 37.13 -18.25
N ARG A 545 8.44 38.07 -17.88
CA ARG A 545 7.32 37.89 -16.92
C ARG A 545 6.44 36.67 -17.22
N TRP A 546 6.12 36.43 -18.47
CA TRP A 546 5.16 35.40 -18.86
C TRP A 546 5.80 34.14 -19.44
N LEU A 547 7.12 34.14 -19.61
CA LEU A 547 7.82 33.01 -20.26
C LEU A 547 7.66 31.71 -19.49
N LEU A 548 7.92 31.74 -18.18
CA LEU A 548 7.79 30.55 -17.33
C LEU A 548 6.35 30.00 -17.37
N THR A 549 5.35 30.88 -17.19
CA THR A 549 3.93 30.49 -17.26
C THR A 549 3.58 29.89 -18.62
N GLY A 550 3.97 30.52 -19.71
CA GLY A 550 3.67 30.06 -21.06
C GLY A 550 4.32 28.71 -21.40
N VAL A 551 5.63 28.56 -21.05
CA VAL A 551 6.36 27.30 -21.28
C VAL A 551 5.77 26.16 -20.46
N MET A 552 5.49 26.38 -19.17
CA MET A 552 4.92 25.35 -18.32
C MET A 552 3.49 24.98 -18.71
N LEU A 553 2.69 25.93 -19.16
CA LEU A 553 1.36 25.66 -19.68
C LEU A 553 1.42 24.83 -20.98
N ALA A 554 2.30 25.18 -21.91
CA ALA A 554 2.53 24.41 -23.14
C ALA A 554 3.03 22.98 -22.83
N ALA A 555 3.98 22.84 -21.90
CA ALA A 555 4.46 21.55 -21.43
C ALA A 555 3.35 20.70 -20.79
N SER A 556 2.48 21.33 -19.99
CA SER A 556 1.32 20.66 -19.40
C SER A 556 0.38 20.10 -20.46
N PHE A 557 -0.01 20.92 -21.43
CA PHE A 557 -0.88 20.46 -22.52
C PHE A 557 -0.23 19.34 -23.35
N ALA A 558 1.07 19.46 -23.65
CA ALA A 558 1.78 18.42 -24.38
C ALA A 558 1.83 17.10 -23.61
N LEU A 559 2.19 17.13 -22.32
CA LEU A 559 2.33 15.92 -21.48
C LEU A 559 0.97 15.25 -21.22
N ILE A 560 -0.07 16.03 -20.89
CA ILE A 560 -1.42 15.50 -20.70
C ILE A 560 -1.96 14.97 -22.05
N GLY A 561 -1.69 15.66 -23.15
CA GLY A 561 -2.05 15.21 -24.49
C GLY A 561 -1.38 13.88 -24.87
N VAL A 562 -0.07 13.72 -24.60
CA VAL A 562 0.64 12.44 -24.78
C VAL A 562 0.03 11.37 -23.89
N GLY A 563 -0.28 11.69 -22.62
CA GLY A 563 -0.97 10.77 -21.71
C GLY A 563 -2.31 10.28 -22.30
N GLY A 564 -3.12 11.19 -22.87
CA GLY A 564 -4.39 10.82 -23.53
C GLY A 564 -4.21 9.98 -24.80
N LEU A 565 -3.21 10.32 -25.62
CA LEU A 565 -2.92 9.60 -26.87
C LEU A 565 -2.31 8.22 -26.67
N THR A 566 -1.58 8.02 -25.57
CA THR A 566 -0.95 6.74 -25.22
C THR A 566 -1.81 5.89 -24.28
N ALA A 567 -2.98 6.39 -23.88
CA ALA A 567 -3.93 5.63 -23.08
C ALA A 567 -4.57 4.54 -23.94
N GLY A 568 -4.40 3.29 -23.55
CA GLY A 568 -4.96 2.14 -24.27
C GLY A 568 -4.55 0.84 -23.60
N PHE A 569 -5.09 -0.25 -24.12
CA PHE A 569 -4.74 -1.60 -23.70
C PHE A 569 -4.04 -2.33 -24.83
N ASP A 570 -3.04 -3.11 -24.48
CA ASP A 570 -2.28 -3.98 -25.36
C ASP A 570 -1.81 -5.23 -24.59
N ARG A 571 -1.01 -6.08 -25.21
CA ARG A 571 -0.49 -7.30 -24.58
C ARG A 571 0.32 -7.04 -23.30
N ASN A 572 1.07 -5.93 -23.25
CA ASN A 572 1.90 -5.55 -22.11
C ASN A 572 1.11 -4.75 -21.06
N HIS A 573 0.02 -4.14 -21.50
CA HIS A 573 -0.89 -3.31 -20.70
C HIS A 573 -2.34 -3.81 -20.86
N PRO A 574 -2.64 -5.03 -20.39
CA PRO A 574 -3.93 -5.68 -20.68
C PRO A 574 -5.09 -5.02 -19.94
N GLU A 575 -6.26 -5.07 -20.56
CA GLU A 575 -7.52 -4.62 -19.98
C GLU A 575 -7.99 -5.58 -18.86
N PRO A 576 -8.21 -5.12 -17.62
CA PRO A 576 -8.86 -5.93 -16.60
C PRO A 576 -10.35 -6.11 -16.92
N TYR A 577 -10.80 -7.35 -17.02
CA TYR A 577 -12.21 -7.65 -17.29
C TYR A 577 -12.71 -8.73 -16.32
N HIS A 578 -13.81 -8.44 -15.63
CA HIS A 578 -14.44 -9.35 -14.69
C HIS A 578 -15.43 -10.27 -15.41
N LEU A 579 -15.35 -11.58 -15.17
CA LEU A 579 -16.31 -12.56 -15.63
C LEU A 579 -16.45 -13.68 -14.61
N VAL A 580 -17.68 -14.07 -14.29
CA VAL A 580 -17.97 -15.22 -13.44
C VAL A 580 -19.14 -16.02 -14.01
N TYR A 581 -19.16 -17.32 -13.69
CA TYR A 581 -20.29 -18.20 -13.93
C TYR A 581 -20.98 -18.49 -12.59
N GLY A 582 -22.30 -18.36 -12.54
CA GLY A 582 -23.14 -18.68 -11.37
C GLY A 582 -24.21 -19.69 -11.70
N LEU A 583 -24.30 -20.80 -10.94
CA LEU A 583 -25.34 -21.80 -11.00
C LEU A 583 -26.19 -21.72 -9.72
N ASP A 584 -27.47 -21.46 -9.88
CA ASP A 584 -28.48 -21.64 -8.84
C ASP A 584 -29.02 -23.08 -8.96
N ALA A 585 -28.60 -23.92 -8.01
CA ALA A 585 -28.95 -25.34 -8.02
C ALA A 585 -30.41 -25.60 -7.58
N ASP A 586 -31.05 -24.65 -6.87
CA ASP A 586 -32.45 -24.76 -6.47
C ASP A 586 -33.37 -24.45 -7.64
N ALA A 587 -33.05 -23.38 -8.39
CA ALA A 587 -33.83 -22.96 -9.55
C ALA A 587 -33.44 -23.72 -10.85
N ASN A 588 -32.31 -24.44 -10.85
CA ASN A 588 -31.69 -25.04 -12.03
C ASN A 588 -31.46 -24.02 -13.14
N GLN A 589 -30.90 -22.85 -12.77
CA GLN A 589 -30.63 -21.74 -13.68
C GLN A 589 -29.17 -21.30 -13.56
N ALA A 590 -28.57 -20.94 -14.70
CA ALA A 590 -27.22 -20.44 -14.71
C ALA A 590 -27.11 -19.07 -15.38
N VAL A 591 -26.11 -18.29 -14.93
CA VAL A 591 -25.84 -16.95 -15.43
C VAL A 591 -24.35 -16.71 -15.65
N TRP A 592 -24.04 -15.95 -16.68
CA TRP A 592 -22.81 -15.20 -16.80
C TRP A 592 -22.96 -13.85 -16.12
N ALA A 593 -21.97 -13.41 -15.39
CA ALA A 593 -22.07 -12.13 -14.71
C ALA A 593 -20.73 -11.35 -14.76
N SER A 594 -20.84 -10.02 -14.87
CA SER A 594 -19.70 -9.12 -14.91
C SER A 594 -20.02 -7.79 -14.22
N VAL A 595 -19.11 -7.25 -13.44
CA VAL A 595 -19.18 -5.86 -12.96
C VAL A 595 -18.74 -4.87 -14.02
N SER A 596 -18.05 -5.31 -15.08
CA SER A 596 -17.68 -4.48 -16.23
C SER A 596 -18.94 -3.90 -16.89
N GLY A 597 -18.88 -2.63 -17.28
CA GLY A 597 -20.07 -1.85 -17.61
C GLY A 597 -20.80 -2.30 -18.87
N ARG A 598 -20.09 -2.83 -19.88
CA ARG A 598 -20.62 -3.27 -21.17
C ARG A 598 -19.88 -4.49 -21.67
N ALA A 599 -20.56 -5.30 -22.44
CA ALA A 599 -19.92 -6.37 -23.20
C ALA A 599 -19.00 -5.77 -24.28
N ASP A 600 -17.82 -6.35 -24.43
CA ASP A 600 -16.86 -6.04 -25.50
C ASP A 600 -16.89 -7.11 -26.61
N LYS A 601 -15.92 -7.05 -27.53
CA LYS A 601 -15.83 -8.01 -28.64
C LYS A 601 -15.63 -9.46 -28.18
N TRP A 602 -14.96 -9.67 -27.03
CA TRP A 602 -14.73 -11.00 -26.48
C TRP A 602 -15.91 -11.48 -25.65
N SER A 603 -16.44 -10.60 -24.80
CA SER A 603 -17.47 -10.96 -23.82
C SER A 603 -18.91 -10.93 -24.35
N LYS A 604 -19.14 -10.40 -25.57
CA LYS A 604 -20.48 -10.36 -26.18
C LYS A 604 -21.17 -11.74 -26.28
N ASP A 605 -20.37 -12.81 -26.40
CA ASP A 605 -20.91 -14.17 -26.50
C ASP A 605 -21.47 -14.66 -25.15
N PHE A 606 -21.04 -14.08 -24.04
CA PHE A 606 -21.57 -14.32 -22.69
C PHE A 606 -22.77 -13.42 -22.34
N PHE A 607 -22.91 -12.29 -23.01
CA PHE A 607 -23.95 -11.30 -22.76
C PHE A 607 -24.71 -10.98 -24.04
N PRO A 608 -25.64 -11.87 -24.44
CA PRO A 608 -26.46 -11.66 -25.65
C PRO A 608 -27.40 -10.46 -25.50
N GLU A 609 -28.09 -10.09 -26.59
CA GLU A 609 -29.13 -9.06 -26.57
C GLU A 609 -30.18 -9.37 -25.48
N GLY A 610 -30.41 -8.41 -24.59
CA GLY A 610 -31.28 -8.57 -23.41
C GLY A 610 -30.55 -8.74 -22.10
N ALA A 611 -29.21 -8.83 -22.07
CA ALA A 611 -28.43 -8.76 -20.84
C ALA A 611 -28.71 -7.46 -20.07
N ARG A 612 -28.97 -7.55 -18.78
CA ARG A 612 -29.36 -6.42 -17.93
C ARG A 612 -28.52 -6.33 -16.67
N ARG A 613 -28.46 -5.15 -16.08
CA ARG A 613 -27.80 -4.95 -14.79
C ARG A 613 -28.77 -5.27 -13.65
N THR A 614 -28.33 -6.16 -12.76
CA THR A 614 -29.09 -6.53 -11.58
C THR A 614 -28.17 -6.93 -10.44
N ALA A 615 -28.67 -6.90 -9.20
CA ALA A 615 -27.98 -7.46 -8.05
C ALA A 615 -27.99 -8.99 -8.11
N LEU A 616 -26.93 -9.62 -7.61
CA LEU A 616 -26.76 -11.08 -7.55
C LEU A 616 -26.60 -11.54 -6.10
N ASN A 617 -27.61 -11.22 -5.26
CA ASN A 617 -27.55 -11.51 -3.82
C ASN A 617 -27.42 -13.01 -3.50
N GLN A 618 -27.88 -13.89 -4.41
CA GLN A 618 -27.72 -15.34 -4.28
C GLN A 618 -26.28 -15.83 -4.39
N TYR A 619 -25.36 -15.02 -4.96
CA TYR A 619 -23.94 -15.34 -5.06
C TYR A 619 -23.04 -14.41 -4.24
N TYR A 620 -23.47 -13.14 -4.08
CA TYR A 620 -22.71 -12.07 -3.42
C TYR A 620 -23.51 -11.46 -2.28
N TYR A 621 -23.40 -12.05 -1.12
CA TYR A 621 -24.11 -11.62 0.07
C TYR A 621 -23.89 -10.14 0.40
N LYS A 622 -24.99 -9.37 0.46
CA LYS A 622 -24.99 -7.92 0.79
C LYS A 622 -24.02 -7.06 -0.04
N TYR A 623 -23.65 -7.51 -1.24
CA TYR A 623 -22.86 -6.67 -2.14
C TYR A 623 -23.73 -5.53 -2.70
N PRO A 624 -23.33 -4.26 -2.54
CA PRO A 624 -24.20 -3.12 -2.93
C PRO A 624 -24.21 -2.84 -4.41
N GLY A 625 -23.34 -3.50 -5.20
CA GLY A 625 -23.21 -3.28 -6.65
C GLY A 625 -24.16 -4.11 -7.48
N THR A 626 -24.21 -3.77 -8.78
CA THR A 626 -24.93 -4.52 -9.79
C THR A 626 -24.00 -5.13 -10.81
N PHE A 627 -24.39 -6.27 -11.37
CA PHE A 627 -23.68 -6.99 -12.41
C PHE A 627 -24.44 -6.89 -13.74
N LEU A 628 -23.72 -6.82 -14.85
CA LEU A 628 -24.27 -7.18 -16.14
C LEU A 628 -24.48 -8.69 -16.12
N VAL A 629 -25.72 -9.14 -16.36
CA VAL A 629 -26.13 -10.54 -16.24
C VAL A 629 -26.71 -11.02 -17.55
N GLY A 630 -26.16 -12.12 -18.06
CA GLY A 630 -26.65 -12.87 -19.21
C GLY A 630 -27.03 -14.29 -18.79
N SER A 631 -28.01 -14.91 -19.46
CA SER A 631 -28.32 -16.32 -19.27
C SER A 631 -27.14 -17.19 -19.70
N ALA A 632 -26.86 -18.25 -18.94
CA ALA A 632 -25.84 -19.25 -19.26
C ALA A 632 -26.47 -20.64 -19.38
N PRO A 633 -25.91 -21.52 -20.20
CA PRO A 633 -26.30 -22.94 -20.19
C PRO A 633 -26.00 -23.55 -18.82
N VAL A 634 -26.93 -24.41 -18.36
CA VAL A 634 -26.73 -25.16 -17.11
C VAL A 634 -25.72 -26.29 -17.38
N VAL A 635 -24.68 -26.34 -16.55
CA VAL A 635 -23.66 -27.38 -16.56
C VAL A 635 -23.79 -28.18 -15.27
N MET A 636 -23.64 -29.51 -15.37
CA MET A 636 -23.58 -30.35 -14.18
C MET A 636 -22.32 -30.07 -13.38
N LEU A 637 -22.46 -29.35 -12.28
CA LEU A 637 -21.38 -29.01 -11.37
C LEU A 637 -21.61 -29.66 -10.00
N PRO A 638 -20.56 -29.98 -9.28
CA PRO A 638 -20.66 -30.41 -7.89
C PRO A 638 -21.36 -29.35 -7.03
N VAL A 639 -22.39 -29.74 -6.29
CA VAL A 639 -23.20 -28.86 -5.45
C VAL A 639 -22.78 -29.03 -3.99
N PRO A 640 -22.59 -27.93 -3.22
CA PRO A 640 -22.29 -28.05 -1.79
C PRO A 640 -23.44 -28.71 -1.05
N VAL A 641 -23.13 -29.42 0.03
CA VAL A 641 -24.11 -30.16 0.84
C VAL A 641 -24.05 -29.66 2.28
N VAL A 642 -25.23 -29.53 2.91
CA VAL A 642 -25.32 -29.25 4.36
C VAL A 642 -26.10 -30.39 5.03
N ASN A 643 -25.43 -31.11 5.91
CA ASN A 643 -25.98 -32.20 6.69
C ASN A 643 -26.30 -31.73 8.12
N LEU A 644 -27.48 -32.03 8.59
CA LEU A 644 -27.86 -31.84 10.01
C LEU A 644 -27.17 -32.91 10.85
N VAL A 645 -26.28 -32.50 11.73
CA VAL A 645 -25.60 -33.41 12.67
C VAL A 645 -26.37 -33.50 13.98
N LYS A 646 -26.87 -32.38 14.49
CA LYS A 646 -27.64 -32.33 15.75
C LYS A 646 -28.53 -31.09 15.78
N ASP A 647 -29.72 -31.26 16.35
CA ASP A 647 -30.69 -30.19 16.65
C ASP A 647 -31.26 -30.39 18.07
N GLU A 648 -30.93 -29.49 18.96
CA GLU A 648 -31.28 -29.56 20.36
C GLU A 648 -31.91 -28.26 20.82
N THR A 649 -32.87 -28.36 21.73
CA THR A 649 -33.39 -27.21 22.45
C THR A 649 -32.97 -27.34 23.92
N THR A 650 -32.30 -26.32 24.45
CA THR A 650 -31.89 -26.29 25.86
C THR A 650 -33.12 -26.08 26.79
N GLU A 651 -32.98 -26.36 28.08
CA GLU A 651 -34.00 -26.06 29.09
C GLU A 651 -34.43 -24.59 29.12
N GLY A 652 -33.54 -23.68 28.68
CA GLY A 652 -33.81 -22.24 28.54
C GLY A 652 -34.46 -21.83 27.21
N GLY A 653 -34.89 -22.77 26.36
CA GLY A 653 -35.56 -22.51 25.08
C GLY A 653 -34.65 -22.10 23.94
N GLN A 654 -33.34 -22.13 24.12
CA GLN A 654 -32.34 -21.84 23.07
C GLN A 654 -32.22 -23.08 22.16
N ARG A 655 -32.06 -22.83 20.85
CA ARG A 655 -31.80 -23.89 19.87
C ARG A 655 -30.31 -23.98 19.58
N ILE A 656 -29.75 -25.18 19.65
CA ILE A 656 -28.39 -25.50 19.23
C ILE A 656 -28.45 -26.34 17.96
N LEU A 657 -28.04 -25.78 16.86
CA LEU A 657 -28.05 -26.42 15.56
C LEU A 657 -26.59 -26.70 15.13
N ARG A 658 -26.26 -27.98 14.99
CA ARG A 658 -24.95 -28.44 14.54
C ARG A 658 -25.06 -28.93 13.08
N LEU A 659 -24.39 -28.26 12.20
CA LEU A 659 -24.39 -28.50 10.75
C LEU A 659 -23.01 -28.92 10.28
N ARG A 660 -22.98 -29.84 9.33
CA ARG A 660 -21.74 -30.17 8.58
C ARG A 660 -21.89 -29.71 7.15
N ILE A 661 -21.04 -28.78 6.75
CA ILE A 661 -20.99 -28.19 5.41
C ILE A 661 -19.89 -28.90 4.65
N GLU A 662 -20.25 -29.62 3.61
CA GLU A 662 -19.33 -30.35 2.76
C GLU A 662 -19.15 -29.59 1.45
N GLY A 663 -17.91 -29.14 1.21
CA GLY A 663 -17.46 -28.70 -0.09
C GLY A 663 -17.17 -29.92 -0.96
N THR A 664 -17.35 -29.77 -2.24
CA THR A 664 -17.00 -30.83 -3.20
C THR A 664 -15.57 -30.64 -3.72
N ALA A 665 -15.02 -31.70 -4.31
CA ALA A 665 -13.67 -31.66 -4.89
C ALA A 665 -13.54 -30.46 -5.87
N GLY A 666 -12.49 -29.66 -5.71
CA GLY A 666 -12.22 -28.47 -6.53
C GLY A 666 -12.82 -27.16 -6.01
N MET A 667 -13.63 -27.17 -4.93
CA MET A 667 -14.07 -25.94 -4.28
C MET A 667 -12.97 -25.35 -3.42
N SER A 668 -12.64 -24.09 -3.70
CA SER A 668 -11.61 -23.33 -2.97
C SER A 668 -12.18 -22.65 -1.72
N SER A 669 -13.46 -22.27 -1.74
CA SER A 669 -14.15 -21.73 -0.58
C SER A 669 -15.64 -21.99 -0.63
N VAL A 670 -16.28 -21.92 0.54
CA VAL A 670 -17.73 -21.89 0.67
C VAL A 670 -18.14 -20.60 1.38
N PHE A 671 -19.11 -19.91 0.82
CA PHE A 671 -19.77 -18.81 1.49
C PHE A 671 -21.08 -19.32 2.09
N VAL A 672 -21.26 -19.09 3.39
CA VAL A 672 -22.42 -19.56 4.15
C VAL A 672 -23.19 -18.34 4.62
N ASN A 673 -24.44 -18.21 4.20
CA ASN A 673 -25.36 -17.21 4.71
C ASN A 673 -26.42 -17.87 5.58
N VAL A 674 -26.54 -17.40 6.82
CA VAL A 674 -27.50 -17.88 7.82
C VAL A 674 -28.57 -16.82 7.99
N SER A 675 -29.84 -17.19 7.76
CA SER A 675 -30.98 -16.32 7.98
C SER A 675 -32.07 -17.05 8.80
N SER A 676 -32.66 -16.36 9.79
CA SER A 676 -33.69 -16.87 10.66
C SER A 676 -34.49 -15.73 11.28
N GLU A 677 -35.69 -15.99 11.79
CA GLU A 677 -36.45 -15.03 12.61
C GLU A 677 -35.81 -14.83 14.00
N ALA A 678 -35.17 -15.87 14.54
CA ALA A 678 -34.41 -15.78 15.79
C ALA A 678 -32.98 -15.35 15.53
N LYS A 679 -32.42 -14.52 16.41
CA LYS A 679 -31.03 -14.11 16.33
C LYS A 679 -30.09 -15.27 16.66
N THR A 680 -28.96 -15.33 15.95
CA THR A 680 -27.81 -16.11 16.39
C THR A 680 -27.17 -15.40 17.59
N ARG A 681 -26.99 -16.12 18.67
CA ARG A 681 -26.35 -15.63 19.91
C ARG A 681 -24.84 -15.91 19.90
N ARG A 682 -24.51 -17.13 19.49
CA ARG A 682 -23.11 -17.58 19.31
C ARG A 682 -23.01 -18.50 18.12
N ALA A 683 -21.82 -18.57 17.54
CA ALA A 683 -21.53 -19.60 16.58
C ALA A 683 -20.05 -20.02 16.69
N SER A 684 -19.75 -21.24 16.29
CA SER A 684 -18.39 -21.75 16.17
C SER A 684 -18.20 -22.54 14.88
N VAL A 685 -16.96 -22.57 14.42
CA VAL A 685 -16.52 -23.28 13.22
C VAL A 685 -15.37 -24.20 13.58
N ASN A 686 -15.52 -25.52 13.39
CA ASN A 686 -14.52 -26.52 13.77
C ASN A 686 -14.01 -26.28 15.22
N ASP A 687 -14.90 -26.13 16.17
CA ASP A 687 -14.65 -25.81 17.58
C ASP A 687 -14.01 -24.43 17.87
N LYS A 688 -13.74 -23.61 16.84
CA LYS A 688 -13.26 -22.24 17.03
C LYS A 688 -14.43 -21.27 17.12
N GLN A 689 -14.55 -20.59 18.24
CA GLN A 689 -15.64 -19.62 18.46
C GLN A 689 -15.47 -18.37 17.59
N ILE A 690 -16.57 -17.89 17.02
CA ILE A 690 -16.63 -16.63 16.31
C ILE A 690 -16.75 -15.51 17.36
N GLU A 691 -15.67 -14.74 17.53
CA GLU A 691 -15.61 -13.65 18.52
C GLU A 691 -16.40 -12.43 18.03
N THR A 692 -17.26 -11.88 18.89
CA THR A 692 -18.07 -10.68 18.63
C THR A 692 -17.70 -9.50 19.53
N ASP A 693 -16.82 -9.70 20.52
CA ASP A 693 -16.44 -8.71 21.54
C ASP A 693 -15.47 -7.62 21.00
N ALA A 694 -15.58 -7.33 19.72
CA ALA A 694 -14.76 -6.32 19.07
C ALA A 694 -15.33 -4.89 19.28
N PRO A 695 -14.50 -3.83 19.11
CA PRO A 695 -14.95 -2.44 19.20
C PRO A 695 -16.16 -2.15 18.30
N PRO A 696 -16.96 -1.11 18.59
CA PRO A 696 -18.12 -0.74 17.78
C PRO A 696 -17.75 -0.60 16.29
N GLY A 697 -18.55 -1.21 15.41
CA GLY A 697 -18.35 -1.21 13.96
C GLY A 697 -17.79 -2.50 13.36
N ARG A 698 -17.44 -3.50 14.19
CA ARG A 698 -17.08 -4.86 13.76
C ARG A 698 -18.30 -5.78 13.73
N PHE A 699 -18.08 -7.01 13.22
CA PHE A 699 -19.10 -8.04 13.05
C PHE A 699 -19.90 -8.30 14.34
N GLN A 700 -21.21 -8.38 14.20
CA GLN A 700 -22.13 -8.84 15.24
C GLN A 700 -23.15 -9.80 14.63
N PHE A 701 -23.53 -10.81 15.39
CA PHE A 701 -24.61 -11.71 15.00
C PHE A 701 -25.95 -10.96 14.95
N GLY A 702 -26.77 -11.36 13.98
CA GLY A 702 -28.15 -10.90 13.80
C GLY A 702 -29.03 -12.06 13.38
N THR A 703 -30.17 -11.70 12.81
CA THR A 703 -31.10 -12.66 12.15
C THR A 703 -30.61 -13.05 10.75
N ASP A 704 -29.64 -12.30 10.20
CA ASP A 704 -29.06 -12.51 8.88
C ASP A 704 -27.59 -12.12 8.89
N TRP A 705 -26.70 -13.11 8.72
CA TRP A 705 -25.25 -12.92 8.72
C TRP A 705 -24.56 -13.92 7.81
N GLY A 706 -23.32 -13.60 7.40
CA GLY A 706 -22.56 -14.41 6.46
C GLY A 706 -21.15 -14.73 6.93
N MET A 707 -20.65 -15.88 6.50
CA MET A 707 -19.29 -16.37 6.72
C MET A 707 -18.72 -16.90 5.42
N ARG A 708 -17.44 -16.62 5.16
CA ARG A 708 -16.66 -17.29 4.11
C ARG A 708 -15.65 -18.22 4.76
N TYR A 709 -15.69 -19.48 4.38
CA TYR A 709 -14.72 -20.48 4.80
C TYR A 709 -13.85 -20.92 3.61
N TYR A 710 -12.55 -20.70 3.72
CA TYR A 710 -11.57 -21.13 2.74
C TYR A 710 -11.04 -22.52 3.08
N VAL A 711 -10.69 -23.30 2.04
CA VAL A 711 -10.17 -24.67 2.17
C VAL A 711 -11.14 -25.56 2.94
N PRO A 712 -12.36 -25.81 2.43
CA PRO A 712 -13.25 -26.76 3.07
C PRO A 712 -12.58 -28.14 3.17
N GLN A 713 -12.57 -28.70 4.37
CA GLN A 713 -11.92 -30.00 4.62
C GLN A 713 -12.68 -31.12 3.92
N ALA A 714 -11.96 -32.20 3.54
CA ALA A 714 -12.56 -33.39 2.93
C ALA A 714 -13.65 -34.06 3.82
N GLY A 715 -13.56 -33.91 5.15
CA GLY A 715 -14.56 -34.37 6.13
C GLY A 715 -15.68 -33.38 6.43
N GLY A 716 -15.75 -32.28 5.69
CA GLY A 716 -16.70 -31.19 5.93
C GLY A 716 -16.23 -30.20 7.02
N THR A 717 -16.84 -29.03 7.02
CA THR A 717 -16.66 -27.97 8.03
C THR A 717 -17.82 -28.00 8.98
N GLU A 718 -17.58 -28.13 10.27
CA GLU A 718 -18.63 -28.10 11.27
C GLU A 718 -18.97 -26.66 11.63
N LEU A 719 -20.27 -26.31 11.53
CA LEU A 719 -20.82 -25.03 11.95
C LEU A 719 -21.84 -25.30 13.09
N VAL A 720 -21.59 -24.74 14.27
CA VAL A 720 -22.53 -24.78 15.38
C VAL A 720 -23.15 -23.41 15.56
N LEU A 721 -24.47 -23.36 15.59
CA LEU A 721 -25.28 -22.17 15.80
C LEU A 721 -26.03 -22.28 17.13
N GLU A 722 -25.87 -21.28 18.00
CA GLU A 722 -26.70 -21.11 19.20
C GLU A 722 -27.68 -19.96 18.92
N MET A 723 -28.98 -20.32 18.80
CA MET A 723 -30.04 -19.36 18.48
C MET A 723 -30.79 -18.97 19.76
N GLU A 724 -31.33 -17.75 19.81
CA GLU A 724 -32.09 -17.24 20.98
C GLU A 724 -33.35 -18.03 21.26
N SER A 725 -33.98 -18.61 20.24
CA SER A 725 -35.19 -19.42 20.33
C SER A 725 -35.28 -20.41 19.17
N ARG A 726 -36.22 -21.34 19.25
CA ARG A 726 -36.53 -22.24 18.15
C ARG A 726 -37.29 -21.50 17.06
N ALA A 727 -36.67 -21.36 15.90
CA ALA A 727 -37.21 -20.77 14.67
C ALA A 727 -36.64 -21.50 13.47
N SER A 728 -37.31 -21.43 12.32
CA SER A 728 -36.78 -21.97 11.08
C SER A 728 -35.48 -21.25 10.71
N VAL A 729 -34.47 -22.01 10.29
CA VAL A 729 -33.16 -21.52 9.91
C VAL A 729 -32.90 -21.85 8.44
N LYS A 730 -32.68 -20.84 7.62
CA LYS A 730 -32.25 -21.02 6.24
C LYS A 730 -30.73 -20.83 6.16
N VAL A 731 -30.06 -21.79 5.55
CA VAL A 731 -28.61 -21.77 5.31
C VAL A 731 -28.39 -21.84 3.81
N GLN A 732 -28.03 -20.72 3.23
CA GLN A 732 -27.61 -20.66 1.84
C GLN A 732 -26.10 -20.88 1.77
N VAL A 733 -25.67 -21.81 0.94
CA VAL A 733 -24.24 -22.10 0.72
C VAL A 733 -23.91 -21.84 -0.73
N VAL A 734 -22.86 -21.06 -0.95
CA VAL A 734 -22.29 -20.79 -2.28
C VAL A 734 -20.89 -21.38 -2.32
N GLY A 735 -20.72 -22.47 -3.04
CA GLY A 735 -19.42 -23.04 -3.34
C GLY A 735 -18.72 -22.25 -4.43
N LEU A 736 -17.45 -21.93 -4.25
CA LEU A 736 -16.63 -21.22 -5.24
C LEU A 736 -15.46 -22.11 -5.66
N SER A 737 -15.26 -22.21 -6.98
CA SER A 737 -14.10 -22.86 -7.62
C SER A 737 -13.41 -21.85 -8.54
N TYR A 738 -12.08 -21.88 -8.59
CA TYR A 738 -11.33 -21.06 -9.55
C TYR A 738 -11.45 -21.66 -10.96
N GLY A 739 -11.51 -20.78 -11.96
CA GLY A 739 -11.75 -21.14 -13.34
C GLY A 739 -13.22 -21.07 -13.75
N LEU A 740 -13.46 -20.85 -15.04
CA LEU A 740 -14.79 -20.88 -15.63
C LEU A 740 -15.08 -22.33 -16.09
N PRO A 741 -16.34 -22.78 -16.06
CA PRO A 741 -16.66 -24.14 -16.46
C PRO A 741 -16.60 -24.29 -17.98
N ASP A 742 -16.30 -25.52 -18.48
CA ASP A 742 -16.51 -25.87 -19.86
C ASP A 742 -17.99 -25.94 -20.16
N VAL A 743 -18.48 -25.04 -21.01
CA VAL A 743 -19.90 -24.95 -21.36
C VAL A 743 -20.08 -25.47 -22.78
N PRO A 744 -20.95 -26.49 -22.99
CA PRO A 744 -21.21 -26.99 -24.32
C PRO A 744 -21.69 -25.88 -25.26
N ASN A 745 -21.19 -25.85 -26.51
CA ASN A 745 -21.54 -24.90 -27.57
C ASN A 745 -21.21 -23.44 -27.35
N ILE A 746 -20.65 -23.08 -26.18
CA ILE A 746 -20.00 -21.80 -25.98
C ILE A 746 -18.54 -22.11 -25.64
N PRO A 747 -17.64 -22.17 -26.64
CA PRO A 747 -16.24 -22.27 -26.32
C PRO A 747 -15.91 -21.04 -25.46
N VAL A 748 -15.58 -21.28 -24.19
CA VAL A 748 -14.94 -20.23 -23.37
C VAL A 748 -13.63 -19.93 -24.09
N ARG A 749 -13.70 -19.00 -25.07
CA ARG A 749 -12.52 -18.62 -25.84
C ARG A 749 -11.48 -18.15 -24.85
N ALA A 750 -10.27 -18.61 -25.02
CA ALA A 750 -9.16 -18.07 -24.27
C ALA A 750 -9.22 -16.55 -24.30
N ARG A 751 -9.09 -15.95 -23.15
CA ARG A 751 -9.06 -14.49 -23.02
C ARG A 751 -8.00 -13.91 -23.96
N PRO A 752 -8.29 -12.85 -24.74
CA PRO A 752 -7.29 -12.22 -25.61
C PRO A 752 -6.05 -11.77 -24.82
N ASP A 753 -4.90 -11.72 -25.46
CA ASP A 753 -3.63 -11.34 -24.83
C ASP A 753 -3.65 -9.89 -24.27
N ASP A 754 -4.46 -9.01 -24.85
CA ASP A 754 -4.69 -7.63 -24.41
C ASP A 754 -5.73 -7.51 -23.28
N MET A 755 -6.19 -8.62 -22.72
CA MET A 755 -7.13 -8.67 -21.59
C MET A 755 -6.60 -9.57 -20.47
N MET A 756 -6.97 -9.25 -19.22
CA MET A 756 -6.64 -10.07 -18.04
C MET A 756 -7.85 -10.21 -17.11
N PRO A 757 -7.88 -11.24 -16.24
CA PRO A 757 -8.85 -11.27 -15.14
C PRO A 757 -8.74 -10.03 -14.27
N ALA A 758 -9.89 -9.47 -13.89
CA ALA A 758 -9.91 -8.34 -12.98
C ALA A 758 -9.52 -8.80 -11.56
N PRO A 759 -8.65 -8.08 -10.84
CA PRO A 759 -8.15 -8.48 -9.52
C PRO A 759 -9.15 -8.23 -8.38
N TYR A 760 -10.43 -8.44 -8.62
CA TYR A 760 -11.50 -8.25 -7.63
C TYR A 760 -12.69 -9.16 -7.90
N LEU A 761 -13.53 -9.37 -6.88
CA LEU A 761 -14.79 -10.10 -6.93
C LEU A 761 -14.68 -11.52 -7.53
N ASN A 762 -13.55 -12.19 -7.27
CA ASN A 762 -13.30 -13.55 -7.74
C ASN A 762 -13.48 -13.71 -9.26
N SER A 763 -12.89 -12.84 -10.06
CA SER A 763 -12.94 -12.95 -11.52
C SER A 763 -12.45 -14.32 -12.00
N ASP A 764 -13.02 -14.80 -13.08
CA ASP A 764 -12.74 -16.11 -13.69
C ASP A 764 -12.98 -17.26 -12.71
N SER A 765 -14.11 -17.21 -12.00
CA SER A 765 -14.55 -18.25 -11.08
C SER A 765 -15.94 -18.79 -11.37
N THR A 766 -16.20 -19.96 -10.87
CA THR A 766 -17.48 -20.68 -10.91
C THR A 766 -18.10 -20.69 -9.51
N MET A 767 -19.35 -20.28 -9.41
CA MET A 767 -20.12 -20.27 -8.17
C MET A 767 -21.36 -21.17 -8.29
N VAL A 768 -21.60 -22.01 -7.27
CA VAL A 768 -22.76 -22.88 -7.19
C VAL A 768 -23.50 -22.58 -5.88
N ALA A 769 -24.72 -22.06 -5.99
CA ALA A 769 -25.55 -21.71 -4.84
C ALA A 769 -26.61 -22.78 -4.57
N LYS A 770 -26.82 -23.11 -3.29
CA LYS A 770 -27.89 -23.95 -2.82
C LYS A 770 -28.37 -23.53 -1.43
N THR A 771 -29.69 -23.65 -1.18
CA THR A 771 -30.33 -23.30 0.09
C THR A 771 -30.86 -24.54 0.81
N PHE A 772 -30.68 -24.60 2.11
CA PHE A 772 -31.15 -25.63 3.00
C PHE A 772 -32.01 -24.99 4.08
N SER A 773 -33.10 -25.67 4.47
CA SER A 773 -34.00 -25.20 5.52
C SER A 773 -34.07 -26.23 6.65
N PHE A 774 -34.02 -25.76 7.90
CA PHE A 774 -34.09 -26.54 9.12
C PHE A 774 -35.21 -25.96 9.98
N GLU A 775 -36.33 -26.71 10.12
CA GLU A 775 -37.51 -26.29 10.83
C GLU A 775 -37.34 -26.35 12.36
#